data_a77d2cb60963c21b3e22143f159a3cfc
#
_entry.id   a77d2cb60963c21b3e22143f159a3cfc
#
_cell.length_a   1.000
_cell.length_b   1.000
_cell.length_c   1.000
_cell.angle_alpha   90.00
_cell.angle_beta   90.00
_cell.angle_gamma   90.00
#
_symmetry.space_group_name_H-M   'P 1'
#
loop_
_entity.id
_entity.type
_entity.pdbx_description
1 polymer ?
#
loop_
_entity_poly.entity_id
_entity_poly.type
_entity_poly.pdbx_seq_one_letter_code
_entity_poly.pdbx_strand_id
1 'polypeptide(L)'
;MKQVYAIVLCVFFTFPLIAQKGETKEYKAIKNELNERIFGSADPYFVTNAIPDEYKNESVVVLAQKHSLESDSKYKLRIGSTSGVKYNFYDIFRKKLLINDQSALEEYSQLSFTKLQSKDWSPVGKLKNYSFINIRVIKANGAIKTIDIDESSVILKDEKDEKKNKIAIPDLGVGDILDYYVANYYQESDDNRSTPLIYVLGDDHPILNYIISLQFDARIAAEYQSINGAPDFKISPDQEGGGNVLNMAVKNLPKIKGLIWSSSYRQLPIIRLNYKRGTISRDGMPDIKEGNVAKATKNYADLTEANMASIMNSVLYAGAAGSRIYKYEREYAKEAWKKYIEKHPSANKPDSMTAFLFRYMNWLSFSYSFTPRTNFDVAYREVDLERQLYRISQFAYISLLEFKKDLELLVVCGKNSYDRDNLFSVADLSVLVRTKGPNPQYFTFGDALCFQNTIPYYLQGQKAKVYPFDSKSMLGGKLLFIEKKESSTTTLPSTDHKTNTQLETILVKPDVSDPLLMNVNRKVSTKGNLKKDEQAALMIFEDLALQTSPAVGRTDDLITLHISKGKENKKEADEIKILLNKARVKHKEDFEKEIHRVYDIKAKELKQYKITNFGLSEESPFDFEEEFVMEGWSKRAGNNYIVDIGKLIASQISIDKDQRQRTKDVYMPFPRSFNYRIEFIVPSGYSADGIDKLNMSVENEAGAFKSVAKLNDNKLIIDINKYYLHSFEPAAKWPLLLTFLDKATEFNQQKILLKKM
;
A
#
# COMPACT_ATOMS: atom_id res chain seq x y z
N MET A 1 64.59 0.03 -42.06
CA MET A 1 65.25 0.10 -40.74
C MET A 1 64.67 1.34 -40.02
N LYS A 2 63.84 1.16 -39.08
CA LYS A 2 63.61 1.97 -37.87
C LYS A 2 62.49 1.29 -37.08
N GLN A 3 62.89 0.55 -36.05
CA GLN A 3 62.02 -0.07 -35.05
C GLN A 3 61.47 1.08 -34.19
N VAL A 4 60.14 1.13 -34.05
CA VAL A 4 59.44 1.97 -33.05
C VAL A 4 58.96 1.03 -31.96
N TYR A 5 59.57 1.16 -30.78
CA TYR A 5 59.13 0.47 -29.54
C TYR A 5 57.83 1.10 -29.09
N ALA A 6 56.74 0.34 -29.14
CA ALA A 6 55.50 0.66 -28.47
C ALA A 6 55.63 0.27 -27.00
N ILE A 7 55.75 1.25 -26.12
CA ILE A 7 55.65 1.09 -24.67
C ILE A 7 54.17 0.92 -24.35
N VAL A 8 53.75 -0.32 -24.03
CA VAL A 8 52.43 -0.61 -23.46
C VAL A 8 52.44 -0.18 -22.00
N LEU A 9 51.87 0.97 -21.73
CA LEU A 9 51.63 1.45 -20.36
C LEU A 9 50.47 0.66 -19.79
N CYS A 10 50.78 -0.43 -19.05
CA CYS A 10 49.78 -1.11 -18.21
C CYS A 10 49.37 -0.17 -17.07
N VAL A 11 48.32 0.59 -17.29
CA VAL A 11 47.63 1.27 -16.20
C VAL A 11 46.88 0.20 -15.42
N PHE A 12 47.49 -0.24 -14.33
CA PHE A 12 46.78 -0.98 -13.29
C PHE A 12 45.71 -0.05 -12.73
N PHE A 13 44.47 -0.16 -13.22
CA PHE A 13 43.31 0.27 -12.47
C PHE A 13 43.23 -0.63 -11.24
N THR A 14 43.80 -0.16 -10.14
CA THR A 14 43.40 -0.65 -8.82
C THR A 14 41.95 -0.21 -8.60
N PHE A 15 41.01 -1.03 -9.05
CA PHE A 15 39.67 -1.00 -8.46
C PHE A 15 39.88 -1.15 -6.95
N PRO A 16 39.41 -0.21 -6.11
CA PRO A 16 39.33 -0.50 -4.72
C PRO A 16 38.44 -1.76 -4.63
N LEU A 17 39.01 -2.88 -4.27
CA LEU A 17 38.27 -4.01 -3.73
C LEU A 17 37.43 -3.39 -2.60
N ILE A 18 36.17 -3.14 -2.88
CA ILE A 18 35.17 -2.93 -1.83
C ILE A 18 35.16 -4.26 -1.09
N ALA A 19 35.97 -4.34 -0.04
CA ALA A 19 36.01 -5.50 0.83
C ALA A 19 34.57 -5.71 1.25
N GLN A 20 33.97 -6.82 0.80
CA GLN A 20 32.70 -7.30 1.35
C GLN A 20 32.86 -7.21 2.86
N LYS A 21 32.02 -6.39 3.51
CA LYS A 21 32.03 -6.28 4.97
C LYS A 21 31.70 -7.65 5.53
N GLY A 22 32.74 -8.42 5.86
CA GLY A 22 32.62 -9.74 6.46
C GLY A 22 31.82 -9.64 7.76
N GLU A 23 31.18 -10.72 8.17
CA GLU A 23 30.44 -10.79 9.42
C GLU A 23 31.34 -10.41 10.60
N THR A 24 30.91 -9.42 11.39
CA THR A 24 31.66 -8.98 12.57
C THR A 24 31.65 -10.10 13.64
N LYS A 25 32.67 -10.11 14.51
CA LYS A 25 32.71 -11.06 15.66
C LYS A 25 31.41 -11.02 16.47
N GLU A 26 30.85 -9.83 16.67
CA GLU A 26 29.60 -9.63 17.41
C GLU A 26 28.38 -10.21 16.65
N TYR A 27 28.28 -10.00 15.34
CA TYR A 27 27.23 -10.59 14.51
C TYR A 27 27.24 -12.12 14.64
N LYS A 28 28.43 -12.72 14.57
CA LYS A 28 28.60 -14.17 14.75
C LYS A 28 28.23 -14.66 16.14
N ALA A 29 28.58 -13.91 17.17
CA ALA A 29 28.25 -14.25 18.55
C ALA A 29 26.73 -14.26 18.78
N ILE A 30 26.01 -13.22 18.31
CA ILE A 30 24.54 -13.14 18.42
C ILE A 30 23.89 -14.24 17.58
N LYS A 31 24.40 -14.52 16.36
CA LYS A 31 23.90 -15.62 15.51
C LYS A 31 23.98 -16.96 16.22
N ASN A 32 25.09 -17.25 16.86
CA ASN A 32 25.30 -18.52 17.58
C ASN A 32 24.40 -18.61 18.83
N GLU A 33 24.31 -17.54 19.62
CA GLU A 33 23.42 -17.46 20.77
C GLU A 33 21.97 -17.72 20.37
N LEU A 34 21.47 -17.05 19.32
CA LEU A 34 20.12 -17.25 18.80
C LEU A 34 19.91 -18.70 18.34
N ASN A 35 20.89 -19.28 17.67
CA ASN A 35 20.80 -20.66 17.18
C ASN A 35 20.71 -21.67 18.33
N GLU A 36 21.55 -21.54 19.33
CA GLU A 36 21.50 -22.38 20.56
C GLU A 36 20.17 -22.21 21.28
N ARG A 37 19.70 -20.99 21.45
CA ARG A 37 18.45 -20.70 22.15
C ARG A 37 17.22 -21.23 21.43
N ILE A 38 17.17 -21.11 20.08
CA ILE A 38 15.98 -21.45 19.29
C ILE A 38 15.95 -22.92 18.89
N PHE A 39 17.09 -23.46 18.44
CA PHE A 39 17.17 -24.82 17.95
C PHE A 39 17.82 -25.81 18.93
N GLY A 40 18.64 -25.32 19.87
CA GLY A 40 19.30 -26.15 20.88
C GLY A 40 18.43 -26.41 22.12
N SER A 41 17.41 -25.59 22.38
CA SER A 41 16.47 -25.77 23.50
C SER A 41 15.19 -26.50 23.06
N ALA A 42 14.62 -27.32 23.94
CA ALA A 42 13.34 -28.00 23.71
C ALA A 42 12.18 -27.04 23.97
N ASP A 43 11.66 -26.42 22.92
CA ASP A 43 10.38 -25.68 22.99
C ASP A 43 9.22 -26.68 22.86
N PRO A 44 8.35 -26.83 23.86
CA PRO A 44 7.29 -27.85 23.88
C PRO A 44 6.30 -27.74 22.71
N TYR A 45 6.13 -26.55 22.13
CA TYR A 45 5.27 -26.34 20.98
C TYR A 45 5.89 -26.82 19.65
N PHE A 46 7.22 -27.01 19.60
CA PHE A 46 7.95 -27.40 18.41
C PHE A 46 8.40 -28.88 18.41
N VAL A 47 7.99 -29.66 19.40
CA VAL A 47 8.36 -31.08 19.49
C VAL A 47 7.61 -31.95 18.47
N THR A 48 6.31 -31.69 18.29
CA THR A 48 5.43 -32.52 17.44
C THR A 48 5.82 -32.44 15.97
N ASN A 49 5.91 -33.62 15.31
CA ASN A 49 6.12 -33.79 13.88
C ASN A 49 4.90 -34.40 13.17
N ALA A 50 3.92 -34.87 13.91
CA ALA A 50 2.72 -35.52 13.37
C ALA A 50 1.56 -34.50 13.20
N ILE A 51 0.72 -34.75 12.21
CA ILE A 51 -0.50 -33.99 11.95
C ILE A 51 -1.74 -34.83 12.26
N PRO A 52 -2.85 -34.21 12.71
CA PRO A 52 -4.15 -34.85 12.80
C PRO A 52 -4.66 -35.31 11.44
N ASP A 53 -5.50 -36.36 11.43
CA ASP A 53 -6.06 -36.94 10.20
C ASP A 53 -6.85 -35.93 9.36
N GLU A 54 -7.50 -34.98 9.99
CA GLU A 54 -8.28 -33.92 9.34
C GLU A 54 -7.44 -33.01 8.42
N TYR A 55 -6.13 -32.91 8.64
CA TYR A 55 -5.23 -32.07 7.85
C TYR A 55 -4.38 -32.86 6.83
N LYS A 56 -4.59 -34.15 6.67
CA LYS A 56 -3.81 -34.97 5.73
C LYS A 56 -3.95 -34.55 4.25
N ASN A 57 -5.05 -33.90 3.91
CA ASN A 57 -5.32 -33.41 2.56
C ASN A 57 -4.89 -31.96 2.33
N GLU A 58 -4.32 -31.28 3.33
CA GLU A 58 -3.79 -29.93 3.17
C GLU A 58 -2.39 -30.01 2.58
N SER A 59 -2.09 -29.15 1.59
CA SER A 59 -0.76 -29.09 0.95
C SER A 59 0.34 -28.79 1.96
N VAL A 60 0.07 -27.88 2.89
CA VAL A 60 0.96 -27.49 3.98
C VAL A 60 0.20 -27.50 5.29
N VAL A 61 0.83 -27.99 6.35
CA VAL A 61 0.32 -27.82 7.73
C VAL A 61 1.40 -27.17 8.57
N VAL A 62 1.11 -26.03 9.17
CA VAL A 62 2.00 -25.35 10.11
C VAL A 62 1.88 -26.04 11.47
N LEU A 63 2.91 -26.78 11.85
CA LEU A 63 2.95 -27.53 13.12
C LEU A 63 3.07 -26.59 14.32
N ALA A 64 3.89 -25.54 14.17
CA ALA A 64 4.03 -24.47 15.17
C ALA A 64 4.51 -23.18 14.52
N GLN A 65 3.98 -22.05 14.98
CA GLN A 65 4.40 -20.70 14.63
C GLN A 65 4.52 -19.87 15.89
N LYS A 66 5.65 -19.23 16.10
CA LYS A 66 5.92 -18.42 17.30
C LYS A 66 6.47 -17.05 16.93
N HIS A 67 5.87 -16.03 17.49
CA HIS A 67 6.40 -14.67 17.54
C HIS A 67 6.92 -14.40 18.94
N SER A 68 8.16 -13.95 19.04
CA SER A 68 8.77 -13.57 20.32
C SER A 68 9.39 -12.19 20.19
N LEU A 69 9.17 -11.34 21.18
CA LEU A 69 9.88 -10.08 21.35
C LEU A 69 10.44 -10.04 22.75
N GLU A 70 11.74 -9.85 22.86
CA GLU A 70 12.45 -9.76 24.14
C GLU A 70 13.21 -8.44 24.18
N SER A 71 13.16 -7.77 25.33
CA SER A 71 13.86 -6.51 25.53
C SER A 71 14.64 -6.52 26.81
N ASP A 72 15.86 -6.00 26.75
CA ASP A 72 16.68 -5.64 27.90
C ASP A 72 17.18 -4.20 27.79
N SER A 73 17.54 -3.59 28.92
CA SER A 73 18.08 -2.24 28.93
C SER A 73 19.41 -2.15 29.71
N LYS A 74 20.32 -1.33 29.18
CA LYS A 74 21.60 -1.04 29.79
C LYS A 74 21.79 0.47 29.96
N TYR A 75 21.97 0.92 31.16
CA TYR A 75 22.32 2.31 31.47
C TYR A 75 23.76 2.59 31.03
N LYS A 76 23.98 3.63 30.25
CA LYS A 76 25.32 4.09 29.89
C LYS A 76 25.59 5.47 30.45
N LEU A 77 26.53 5.51 31.42
CA LEU A 77 27.10 6.77 31.91
C LEU A 77 28.20 7.24 30.98
N ARG A 78 28.12 8.48 30.49
CA ARG A 78 29.22 9.12 29.76
C ARG A 78 29.65 10.39 30.49
N ILE A 79 30.94 10.50 30.80
CA ILE A 79 31.53 11.71 31.35
C ILE A 79 31.54 12.77 30.22
N GLY A 80 30.84 13.88 30.44
CA GLY A 80 30.78 15.01 29.48
C GLY A 80 29.75 14.92 28.37
N SER A 81 28.84 13.95 28.40
CA SER A 81 27.69 13.88 27.46
C SER A 81 26.44 13.40 28.18
N THR A 82 25.27 13.59 27.58
CA THR A 82 24.01 13.10 28.11
C THR A 82 24.08 11.59 28.39
N SER A 83 23.89 11.21 29.65
CA SER A 83 23.67 9.81 30.03
C SER A 83 22.29 9.36 29.51
N GLY A 84 22.18 8.14 29.04
CA GLY A 84 20.92 7.60 28.51
C GLY A 84 20.85 6.08 28.64
N VAL A 85 19.67 5.55 28.51
CA VAL A 85 19.41 4.10 28.48
C VAL A 85 19.51 3.60 27.04
N LYS A 86 20.17 2.48 26.88
CA LYS A 86 20.24 1.74 25.63
C LYS A 86 19.43 0.46 25.77
N TYR A 87 18.47 0.29 24.88
CA TYR A 87 17.61 -0.90 24.84
C TYR A 87 18.09 -1.84 23.74
N ASN A 88 18.10 -3.13 24.02
CA ASN A 88 18.32 -4.19 23.05
C ASN A 88 17.00 -4.93 22.87
N PHE A 89 16.65 -5.21 21.63
CA PHE A 89 15.46 -5.96 21.26
C PHE A 89 15.86 -7.17 20.41
N TYR A 90 15.22 -8.31 20.71
CA TYR A 90 15.25 -9.52 19.90
C TYR A 90 13.83 -9.80 19.43
N ASP A 91 13.55 -9.53 18.15
CA ASP A 91 12.28 -9.85 17.50
C ASP A 91 12.47 -11.13 16.70
N ILE A 92 11.82 -12.21 17.10
CA ILE A 92 12.05 -13.56 16.58
C ILE A 92 10.74 -14.14 16.06
N PHE A 93 10.75 -14.54 14.80
CA PHE A 93 9.71 -15.33 14.17
C PHE A 93 10.24 -16.74 13.87
N ARG A 94 9.60 -17.78 14.42
CA ARG A 94 9.91 -19.18 14.12
C ARG A 94 8.69 -19.88 13.55
N LYS A 95 8.87 -20.63 12.46
CA LYS A 95 7.82 -21.41 11.81
C LYS A 95 8.32 -22.82 11.49
N LYS A 96 7.52 -23.82 11.86
CA LYS A 96 7.73 -25.23 11.56
C LYS A 96 6.54 -25.76 10.81
N LEU A 97 6.75 -26.32 9.62
CA LEU A 97 5.68 -26.76 8.73
C LEU A 97 6.02 -28.08 8.03
N LEU A 98 4.98 -28.84 7.72
CA LEU A 98 5.07 -30.11 6.98
C LEU A 98 4.71 -29.87 5.52
N ILE A 99 5.51 -30.44 4.60
CA ILE A 99 5.31 -30.42 3.15
C ILE A 99 4.56 -31.68 2.75
N ASN A 100 3.28 -31.58 2.40
CA ASN A 100 2.44 -32.75 2.13
C ASN A 100 2.36 -33.13 0.64
N ASP A 101 2.57 -32.19 -0.27
CA ASP A 101 2.44 -32.43 -1.70
C ASP A 101 3.42 -31.61 -2.55
N GLN A 102 3.34 -31.78 -3.87
CA GLN A 102 4.20 -31.10 -4.82
C GLN A 102 3.99 -29.58 -4.87
N SER A 103 2.75 -29.10 -4.68
CA SER A 103 2.45 -27.67 -4.65
C SER A 103 3.11 -26.98 -3.46
N ALA A 104 3.07 -27.62 -2.28
CA ALA A 104 3.80 -27.18 -1.10
C ALA A 104 5.31 -27.15 -1.30
N LEU A 105 5.84 -28.18 -2.00
CA LEU A 105 7.26 -28.22 -2.32
C LEU A 105 7.68 -27.05 -3.23
N GLU A 106 6.88 -26.72 -4.24
CA GLU A 106 7.13 -25.56 -5.12
C GLU A 106 7.07 -24.24 -4.33
N GLU A 107 6.07 -24.08 -3.45
CA GLU A 107 5.90 -22.88 -2.62
C GLU A 107 7.10 -22.64 -1.67
N TYR A 108 7.61 -23.71 -1.04
CA TYR A 108 8.65 -23.62 -0.01
C TYR A 108 10.05 -24.03 -0.47
N SER A 109 10.26 -24.30 -1.76
CA SER A 109 11.58 -24.62 -2.33
C SER A 109 12.60 -23.49 -2.16
N GLN A 110 12.13 -22.28 -1.89
CA GLN A 110 12.95 -21.08 -1.68
C GLN A 110 12.30 -20.11 -0.70
N LEU A 111 13.11 -19.45 0.12
CA LEU A 111 12.67 -18.39 1.02
C LEU A 111 13.33 -17.04 0.65
N SER A 112 12.60 -15.95 0.82
CA SER A 112 13.16 -14.59 0.67
C SER A 112 13.60 -14.08 2.03
N PHE A 113 14.80 -13.50 2.12
CA PHE A 113 15.34 -12.94 3.34
C PHE A 113 16.10 -11.64 3.05
N THR A 114 15.88 -10.62 3.90
CA THR A 114 16.65 -9.38 3.85
C THR A 114 17.63 -9.36 5.01
N LYS A 115 18.93 -9.51 4.70
CA LYS A 115 20.01 -9.41 5.68
C LYS A 115 20.31 -7.95 5.95
N LEU A 116 20.04 -7.49 7.17
CA LEU A 116 20.41 -6.17 7.67
C LEU A 116 21.70 -6.25 8.48
N GLN A 117 22.59 -5.28 8.29
CA GLN A 117 23.79 -5.12 9.11
C GLN A 117 24.15 -3.63 9.14
N SER A 118 23.39 -2.84 9.90
CA SER A 118 23.55 -1.39 10.01
C SER A 118 24.00 -0.95 11.40
N LYS A 119 24.56 0.26 11.46
CA LYS A 119 24.96 0.93 12.70
C LYS A 119 24.65 2.41 12.59
N ASP A 120 23.65 2.86 13.32
CA ASP A 120 23.21 4.24 13.35
C ASP A 120 23.83 5.00 14.54
N TRP A 121 24.02 6.30 14.37
CA TRP A 121 24.56 7.13 15.43
C TRP A 121 23.44 7.69 16.31
N SER A 122 23.63 7.64 17.63
CA SER A 122 22.69 8.19 18.61
C SER A 122 23.42 8.87 19.75
N PRO A 123 22.75 9.66 20.60
CA PRO A 123 23.34 10.27 21.79
C PRO A 123 23.98 9.25 22.74
N VAL A 124 23.46 8.02 22.83
CA VAL A 124 24.00 6.95 23.67
C VAL A 124 25.07 6.08 22.96
N GLY A 125 25.50 6.49 21.76
CA GLY A 125 26.52 5.81 20.95
C GLY A 125 25.92 5.10 19.75
N LYS A 126 26.73 4.25 19.09
CA LYS A 126 26.25 3.52 17.88
C LYS A 126 25.18 2.50 18.25
N LEU A 127 24.05 2.61 17.60
CA LEU A 127 22.96 1.63 17.62
C LEU A 127 23.18 0.62 16.49
N LYS A 128 22.84 -0.63 16.71
CA LYS A 128 23.06 -1.75 15.80
C LYS A 128 21.74 -2.35 15.39
N ASN A 129 21.68 -2.80 14.15
CA ASN A 129 20.53 -3.49 13.60
C ASN A 129 21.04 -4.66 12.74
N TYR A 130 20.72 -5.89 13.15
CA TYR A 130 21.14 -7.12 12.50
C TYR A 130 19.95 -8.04 12.26
N SER A 131 19.89 -8.64 11.07
CA SER A 131 18.91 -9.69 10.77
C SER A 131 19.59 -11.02 10.58
N PHE A 132 18.95 -12.08 11.06
CA PHE A 132 19.43 -13.45 11.03
C PHE A 132 18.35 -14.37 10.48
N ILE A 133 18.76 -15.41 9.77
CA ILE A 133 17.92 -16.53 9.38
C ILE A 133 18.68 -17.82 9.61
N ASN A 134 18.00 -18.86 10.06
CA ASN A 134 18.51 -20.22 10.04
C ASN A 134 17.38 -21.18 9.65
N ILE A 135 17.72 -22.21 8.87
CA ILE A 135 16.80 -23.15 8.26
C ILE A 135 17.30 -24.57 8.48
N ARG A 136 16.42 -25.45 8.91
CA ARG A 136 16.68 -26.88 8.95
C ARG A 136 15.54 -27.67 8.31
N VAL A 137 15.89 -28.72 7.61
CA VAL A 137 14.98 -29.70 7.04
C VAL A 137 15.03 -30.95 7.90
N ILE A 138 13.89 -31.38 8.41
CA ILE A 138 13.72 -32.63 9.14
C ILE A 138 13.12 -33.63 8.16
N LYS A 139 13.89 -34.61 7.78
CA LYS A 139 13.47 -35.62 6.83
C LYS A 139 12.41 -36.55 7.43
N ALA A 140 11.61 -37.19 6.59
CA ALA A 140 10.59 -38.13 7.02
C ALA A 140 11.16 -39.30 7.91
N ASN A 141 12.44 -39.63 7.79
CA ASN A 141 13.13 -40.60 8.65
C ASN A 141 13.68 -39.99 9.95
N GLY A 142 13.43 -38.70 10.23
CA GLY A 142 13.90 -38.01 11.42
C GLY A 142 15.30 -37.40 11.32
N ALA A 143 16.03 -37.58 10.22
CA ALA A 143 17.34 -36.96 10.04
C ALA A 143 17.20 -35.43 9.89
N ILE A 144 18.05 -34.65 10.57
CA ILE A 144 18.03 -33.18 10.52
C ILE A 144 19.19 -32.69 9.66
N LYS A 145 18.88 -31.87 8.66
CA LYS A 145 19.85 -31.19 7.82
C LYS A 145 19.71 -29.67 7.99
N THR A 146 20.76 -29.01 8.43
CA THR A 146 20.83 -27.54 8.47
C THR A 146 21.29 -27.03 7.09
N ILE A 147 20.62 -26.00 6.61
CA ILE A 147 20.90 -25.39 5.30
C ILE A 147 22.02 -24.33 5.50
N ASP A 148 23.07 -24.45 4.69
CA ASP A 148 24.06 -23.38 4.60
C ASP A 148 23.47 -22.20 3.82
N ILE A 149 23.23 -21.09 4.54
CA ILE A 149 22.57 -19.91 3.98
C ILE A 149 23.47 -19.22 2.94
N ASP A 150 24.78 -19.17 3.17
CA ASP A 150 25.71 -18.46 2.29
C ASP A 150 25.90 -19.22 0.95
N GLU A 151 25.95 -20.56 1.00
CA GLU A 151 26.02 -21.41 -0.21
C GLU A 151 24.68 -21.46 -0.98
N SER A 152 23.55 -21.41 -0.27
CA SER A 152 22.21 -21.60 -0.83
C SER A 152 21.56 -20.30 -1.29
N SER A 153 22.19 -19.14 -1.10
CA SER A 153 21.58 -17.83 -1.36
C SER A 153 22.01 -17.22 -2.69
N VAL A 154 21.03 -16.62 -3.38
CA VAL A 154 21.25 -15.74 -4.53
C VAL A 154 20.93 -14.31 -4.12
N ILE A 155 21.89 -13.41 -4.28
CA ILE A 155 21.72 -11.98 -3.95
C ILE A 155 20.89 -11.34 -5.06
N LEU A 156 19.72 -10.78 -4.68
CA LEU A 156 18.85 -10.04 -5.59
C LEU A 156 19.14 -8.52 -5.57
N LYS A 157 19.60 -8.01 -4.42
CA LYS A 157 19.93 -6.60 -4.21
C LYS A 157 21.05 -6.51 -3.16
N ASP A 158 22.08 -5.75 -3.45
CA ASP A 158 23.21 -5.49 -2.53
C ASP A 158 23.35 -3.98 -2.34
N GLU A 159 22.95 -3.47 -1.20
CA GLU A 159 23.13 -2.09 -0.77
C GLU A 159 24.04 -2.06 0.46
N LYS A 160 24.57 -0.88 0.79
CA LYS A 160 25.60 -0.71 1.82
C LYS A 160 25.30 -1.42 3.16
N ASP A 161 24.05 -1.37 3.61
CA ASP A 161 23.62 -1.89 4.92
C ASP A 161 22.49 -2.93 4.81
N GLU A 162 22.06 -3.29 3.58
CA GLU A 162 20.95 -4.21 3.31
C GLU A 162 21.26 -5.12 2.12
N LYS A 163 21.07 -6.44 2.29
CA LYS A 163 21.17 -7.43 1.23
C LYS A 163 19.88 -8.24 1.12
N LYS A 164 19.22 -8.17 -0.03
CA LYS A 164 18.04 -8.98 -0.30
C LYS A 164 18.45 -10.27 -1.01
N ASN A 165 18.17 -11.40 -0.38
CA ASN A 165 18.56 -12.72 -0.85
C ASN A 165 17.33 -13.59 -1.13
N LYS A 166 17.45 -14.47 -2.13
CA LYS A 166 16.64 -15.69 -2.26
C LYS A 166 17.48 -16.87 -1.80
N ILE A 167 16.95 -17.66 -0.89
CA ILE A 167 17.62 -18.83 -0.32
C ILE A 167 16.91 -20.07 -0.87
N ALA A 168 17.62 -20.86 -1.65
CA ALA A 168 17.14 -22.17 -2.08
C ALA A 168 17.19 -23.17 -0.92
N ILE A 169 16.23 -24.09 -0.85
CA ILE A 169 16.19 -25.15 0.15
C ILE A 169 16.46 -26.47 -0.57
N PRO A 170 17.74 -26.85 -0.71
CA PRO A 170 18.10 -28.08 -1.42
C PRO A 170 17.61 -29.30 -0.67
N ASP A 171 17.28 -30.35 -1.43
CA ASP A 171 16.86 -31.67 -0.93
C ASP A 171 15.54 -31.61 -0.10
N LEU A 172 14.76 -30.54 -0.16
CA LEU A 172 13.42 -30.56 0.41
C LEU A 172 12.54 -31.49 -0.43
N GLY A 173 11.76 -32.35 0.22
CA GLY A 173 10.88 -33.30 -0.43
C GLY A 173 9.50 -33.35 0.22
N VAL A 174 8.56 -34.00 -0.46
CA VAL A 174 7.25 -34.29 0.11
C VAL A 174 7.39 -35.22 1.31
N GLY A 175 6.74 -34.92 2.42
CA GLY A 175 6.85 -35.60 3.70
C GLY A 175 7.92 -35.04 4.63
N ASP A 176 8.75 -34.09 4.17
CA ASP A 176 9.73 -33.41 5.00
C ASP A 176 9.09 -32.28 5.79
N ILE A 177 9.75 -31.92 6.89
CA ILE A 177 9.38 -30.75 7.72
C ILE A 177 10.43 -29.68 7.55
N LEU A 178 9.97 -28.49 7.22
CA LEU A 178 10.76 -27.27 7.20
C LEU A 178 10.61 -26.54 8.53
N ASP A 179 11.71 -26.30 9.26
CA ASP A 179 11.75 -25.55 10.51
C ASP A 179 12.77 -24.41 10.37
N TYR A 180 12.28 -23.16 10.40
CA TYR A 180 13.14 -22.01 10.23
C TYR A 180 12.77 -20.88 11.18
N TYR A 181 13.74 -20.03 11.46
CA TYR A 181 13.49 -18.77 12.13
C TYR A 181 14.11 -17.58 11.40
N VAL A 182 13.47 -16.44 11.54
CA VAL A 182 14.00 -15.12 11.20
C VAL A 182 14.07 -14.32 12.50
N ALA A 183 15.22 -13.72 12.79
CA ALA A 183 15.41 -12.92 13.99
C ALA A 183 16.02 -11.56 13.63
N ASN A 184 15.49 -10.50 14.23
CA ASN A 184 16.03 -9.16 14.18
C ASN A 184 16.55 -8.77 15.55
N TYR A 185 17.84 -8.47 15.65
CA TYR A 185 18.42 -7.82 16.82
C TYR A 185 18.60 -6.34 16.49
N TYR A 186 17.99 -5.48 17.28
CA TYR A 186 18.15 -4.04 17.11
C TYR A 186 18.30 -3.32 18.43
N GLN A 187 18.96 -2.17 18.38
CA GLN A 187 19.22 -1.33 19.52
C GLN A 187 18.54 0.01 19.34
N GLU A 188 17.93 0.50 20.40
CA GLU A 188 17.30 1.81 20.43
C GLU A 188 17.81 2.64 21.61
N SER A 189 17.78 3.96 21.47
CA SER A 189 18.02 4.91 22.56
C SER A 189 16.69 5.36 23.14
N ASP A 190 16.75 6.06 24.29
CA ASP A 190 15.59 6.75 24.84
C ASP A 190 14.91 7.61 23.78
N ASP A 191 13.78 7.16 23.32
CA ASP A 191 12.89 7.85 22.40
C ASP A 191 11.48 7.71 22.96
N ASN A 192 10.76 8.82 23.02
CA ASN A 192 9.41 8.87 23.57
C ASN A 192 8.32 8.35 22.61
N ARG A 193 8.70 7.76 21.46
CA ARG A 193 7.74 7.24 20.50
C ARG A 193 7.16 5.90 20.94
N SER A 194 5.85 5.74 20.78
CA SER A 194 5.16 4.46 20.94
C SER A 194 5.40 3.59 19.71
N THR A 195 5.74 2.34 19.91
CA THR A 195 5.96 1.37 18.83
C THR A 195 4.75 0.44 18.73
N PRO A 196 4.00 0.46 17.61
CA PRO A 196 2.89 -0.44 17.40
C PRO A 196 3.35 -1.82 16.94
N LEU A 197 2.75 -2.87 17.48
CA LEU A 197 2.87 -4.25 17.03
C LEU A 197 1.48 -4.79 16.70
N ILE A 198 1.36 -5.54 15.61
CA ILE A 198 0.10 -6.13 15.17
C ILE A 198 0.35 -7.60 14.84
N TYR A 199 -0.38 -8.48 15.53
CA TYR A 199 -0.33 -9.92 15.31
C TYR A 199 -1.69 -10.38 14.78
N VAL A 200 -1.73 -10.82 13.51
CA VAL A 200 -2.89 -11.48 12.92
C VAL A 200 -2.79 -12.96 13.23
N LEU A 201 -3.80 -13.52 13.90
CA LEU A 201 -3.82 -14.93 14.26
C LEU A 201 -4.38 -15.74 13.11
N GLY A 202 -3.52 -16.17 12.21
CA GLY A 202 -3.85 -16.98 11.04
C GLY A 202 -2.75 -16.98 10.00
N ASP A 203 -2.87 -17.89 9.04
CA ASP A 203 -1.94 -18.07 7.92
C ASP A 203 -2.72 -18.59 6.71
N ASP A 204 -2.10 -18.62 5.55
CA ASP A 204 -2.65 -19.25 4.34
C ASP A 204 -2.83 -20.77 4.52
N HIS A 205 -2.21 -21.34 5.54
CA HIS A 205 -2.26 -22.76 5.89
C HIS A 205 -2.80 -22.95 7.32
N PRO A 206 -3.39 -24.12 7.64
CA PRO A 206 -3.83 -24.39 9.01
C PRO A 206 -2.63 -24.47 9.97
N ILE A 207 -2.81 -23.93 11.19
CA ILE A 207 -1.77 -23.88 12.22
C ILE A 207 -2.19 -24.68 13.43
N LEU A 208 -1.40 -25.68 13.81
CA LEU A 208 -1.69 -26.51 15.00
C LEU A 208 -1.38 -25.76 16.31
N ASN A 209 -0.29 -25.00 16.33
CA ASN A 209 0.10 -24.20 17.51
C ASN A 209 0.55 -22.82 17.07
N TYR A 210 -0.16 -21.77 17.47
CA TYR A 210 0.21 -20.37 17.25
C TYR A 210 0.54 -19.71 18.59
N ILE A 211 1.73 -19.16 18.73
CA ILE A 211 2.26 -18.65 19.99
C ILE A 211 2.74 -17.21 19.84
N ILE A 212 2.43 -16.36 20.81
CA ILE A 212 3.06 -15.05 21.02
C ILE A 212 3.64 -15.03 22.42
N SER A 213 4.94 -14.66 22.53
CA SER A 213 5.66 -14.54 23.79
C SER A 213 6.45 -13.22 23.79
N LEU A 214 6.03 -12.26 24.61
CA LEU A 214 6.64 -10.94 24.69
C LEU A 214 7.20 -10.72 26.08
N GLN A 215 8.47 -10.35 26.17
CA GLN A 215 9.17 -10.04 27.42
C GLN A 215 9.66 -8.59 27.39
N PHE A 216 9.13 -7.77 28.27
CA PHE A 216 9.44 -6.36 28.36
C PHE A 216 10.29 -6.05 29.59
N ASP A 217 11.33 -5.26 29.38
CA ASP A 217 12.16 -4.67 30.44
C ASP A 217 11.32 -3.82 31.42
N ALA A 218 11.76 -3.72 32.66
CA ALA A 218 11.12 -2.95 33.75
C ALA A 218 10.90 -1.45 33.43
N ARG A 219 11.57 -0.90 32.39
CA ARG A 219 11.45 0.48 31.96
C ARG A 219 10.50 0.66 30.78
N ILE A 220 9.83 -0.40 30.32
CA ILE A 220 8.89 -0.37 29.24
C ILE A 220 7.47 -0.49 29.77
N ALA A 221 6.63 0.48 29.42
CA ALA A 221 5.18 0.38 29.58
C ALA A 221 4.56 -0.18 28.30
N ALA A 222 3.56 -1.03 28.41
CA ALA A 222 2.86 -1.58 27.27
C ALA A 222 1.35 -1.54 27.46
N GLU A 223 0.63 -1.46 26.36
CA GLU A 223 -0.83 -1.59 26.33
C GLU A 223 -1.24 -2.47 25.14
N TYR A 224 -2.29 -3.26 25.31
CA TYR A 224 -2.75 -4.15 24.26
C TYR A 224 -4.25 -4.20 24.12
N GLN A 225 -4.70 -4.67 22.95
CA GLN A 225 -6.09 -4.92 22.61
C GLN A 225 -6.18 -6.26 21.88
N SER A 226 -7.15 -7.10 22.28
CA SER A 226 -7.53 -8.33 21.57
C SER A 226 -8.87 -8.11 20.89
N ILE A 227 -8.96 -8.34 19.60
CA ILE A 227 -10.17 -8.09 18.80
C ILE A 227 -10.55 -9.29 17.93
N ASN A 228 -11.79 -9.31 17.46
CA ASN A 228 -12.34 -10.33 16.55
C ASN A 228 -12.18 -11.77 17.06
N GLY A 229 -12.25 -11.98 18.39
CA GLY A 229 -12.12 -13.29 19.00
C GLY A 229 -10.67 -13.72 19.30
N ALA A 230 -9.69 -12.85 19.18
CA ALA A 230 -8.34 -13.13 19.66
C ALA A 230 -8.34 -13.28 21.18
N PRO A 231 -7.64 -14.29 21.75
CA PRO A 231 -7.53 -14.42 23.19
C PRO A 231 -6.66 -13.35 23.80
N ASP A 232 -6.82 -13.13 25.11
CA ASP A 232 -5.97 -12.24 25.88
C ASP A 232 -4.63 -12.88 26.24
N PHE A 233 -3.65 -12.04 26.53
CA PHE A 233 -2.39 -12.48 27.13
C PHE A 233 -2.58 -12.96 28.57
N LYS A 234 -1.84 -14.01 28.92
CA LYS A 234 -1.49 -14.31 30.31
C LYS A 234 -0.26 -13.49 30.66
N ILE A 235 -0.40 -12.60 31.63
CA ILE A 235 0.65 -11.68 32.07
C ILE A 235 1.24 -12.20 33.35
N SER A 236 2.57 -12.27 33.47
CA SER A 236 3.31 -12.63 34.65
C SER A 236 4.52 -11.70 34.82
N PRO A 237 4.97 -11.44 36.07
CA PRO A 237 6.21 -10.73 36.28
C PRO A 237 7.40 -11.49 35.66
N ASP A 238 8.33 -10.75 35.09
CA ASP A 238 9.63 -11.30 34.70
C ASP A 238 10.53 -11.38 35.92
N GLN A 239 10.89 -12.57 36.31
CA GLN A 239 11.69 -12.82 37.53
C GLN A 239 13.17 -12.43 37.38
N GLU A 240 13.68 -12.37 36.14
CA GLU A 240 15.08 -12.04 35.86
C GLU A 240 15.28 -10.56 35.51
N GLY A 241 14.39 -9.97 34.71
CA GLY A 241 14.50 -8.60 34.20
C GLY A 241 13.66 -7.55 34.95
N GLY A 242 12.78 -7.97 35.87
CA GLY A 242 11.93 -7.07 36.68
C GLY A 242 10.79 -6.39 35.90
N GLY A 243 10.52 -6.83 34.69
CA GLY A 243 9.43 -6.35 33.85
C GLY A 243 8.25 -7.33 33.76
N ASN A 244 7.66 -7.50 32.60
CA ASN A 244 6.52 -8.40 32.38
C ASN A 244 6.73 -9.34 31.19
N VAL A 245 6.22 -10.57 31.35
CA VAL A 245 6.12 -11.56 30.29
C VAL A 245 4.64 -11.74 29.91
N LEU A 246 4.32 -11.55 28.64
CA LEU A 246 3.01 -11.72 28.06
C LEU A 246 3.03 -12.97 27.18
N ASN A 247 2.25 -13.98 27.53
CA ASN A 247 2.17 -15.23 26.78
C ASN A 247 0.75 -15.50 26.28
N MET A 248 0.65 -15.96 25.06
CA MET A 248 -0.58 -16.43 24.45
C MET A 248 -0.28 -17.61 23.53
N ALA A 249 -1.15 -18.64 23.58
CA ALA A 249 -1.09 -19.76 22.68
C ALA A 249 -2.50 -20.15 22.22
N VAL A 250 -2.66 -20.37 20.89
CA VAL A 250 -3.89 -20.83 20.28
C VAL A 250 -3.60 -22.11 19.51
N LYS A 251 -4.51 -23.08 19.60
CA LYS A 251 -4.41 -24.34 18.88
C LYS A 251 -5.42 -24.42 17.74
N ASN A 252 -5.06 -25.14 16.69
CA ASN A 252 -5.92 -25.50 15.57
C ASN A 252 -6.58 -24.28 14.90
N LEU A 253 -5.76 -23.29 14.52
CA LEU A 253 -6.24 -22.18 13.71
C LEU A 253 -6.49 -22.67 12.28
N PRO A 254 -7.70 -22.43 11.73
CA PRO A 254 -8.00 -22.77 10.35
C PRO A 254 -7.20 -21.89 9.37
N LYS A 255 -6.99 -22.39 8.16
CA LYS A 255 -6.45 -21.57 7.07
C LYS A 255 -7.38 -20.40 6.74
N ILE A 256 -6.78 -19.25 6.42
CA ILE A 256 -7.48 -18.01 6.02
C ILE A 256 -7.21 -17.61 4.57
N LYS A 257 -6.65 -18.56 3.80
CA LYS A 257 -6.19 -18.35 2.42
C LYS A 257 -7.25 -17.69 1.54
N GLY A 258 -6.83 -16.60 0.92
CA GLY A 258 -7.35 -16.17 -0.36
C GLY A 258 -8.81 -15.74 -0.45
N LEU A 259 -9.47 -15.35 0.66
CA LEU A 259 -10.81 -14.76 0.55
C LEU A 259 -10.73 -13.40 -0.13
N ILE A 260 -11.06 -13.37 -1.42
CA ILE A 260 -11.17 -12.11 -2.14
C ILE A 260 -12.13 -11.17 -1.41
N TRP A 261 -11.80 -9.88 -1.36
CA TRP A 261 -12.61 -8.86 -0.69
C TRP A 261 -12.88 -9.17 0.79
N SER A 262 -11.88 -9.67 1.49
CA SER A 262 -11.92 -9.77 2.95
C SER A 262 -11.29 -8.52 3.60
N SER A 263 -11.72 -8.18 4.79
CA SER A 263 -11.07 -7.16 5.63
C SER A 263 -10.37 -7.85 6.80
N SER A 264 -9.04 -7.95 6.73
CA SER A 264 -8.25 -8.58 7.80
C SER A 264 -8.51 -7.90 9.14
N TYR A 265 -8.54 -6.57 9.16
CA TYR A 265 -8.75 -5.78 10.40
C TYR A 265 -10.12 -5.97 11.04
N ARG A 266 -11.14 -6.35 10.28
CA ARG A 266 -12.52 -6.50 10.76
C ARG A 266 -12.95 -7.95 10.95
N GLN A 267 -12.22 -8.92 10.39
CA GLN A 267 -12.67 -10.30 10.30
C GLN A 267 -11.72 -11.32 10.90
N LEU A 268 -10.44 -10.97 11.05
CA LEU A 268 -9.47 -11.90 11.60
C LEU A 268 -9.20 -11.61 13.08
N PRO A 269 -8.94 -12.66 13.88
CA PRO A 269 -8.48 -12.47 15.24
C PRO A 269 -7.15 -11.73 15.25
N ILE A 270 -7.08 -10.58 15.94
CA ILE A 270 -5.90 -9.72 15.97
C ILE A 270 -5.59 -9.32 17.40
N ILE A 271 -4.30 -9.37 17.73
CA ILE A 271 -3.75 -8.70 18.91
C ILE A 271 -2.98 -7.49 18.45
N ARG A 272 -3.28 -6.35 19.06
CA ARG A 272 -2.59 -5.08 18.87
C ARG A 272 -1.92 -4.71 20.16
N LEU A 273 -0.69 -4.23 20.07
CA LEU A 273 0.08 -3.81 21.24
C LEU A 273 0.87 -2.56 20.88
N ASN A 274 0.88 -1.59 21.78
CA ASN A 274 1.81 -0.48 21.77
C ASN A 274 2.72 -0.62 22.98
N TYR A 275 4.01 -0.41 22.77
CA TYR A 275 4.93 -0.28 23.89
C TYR A 275 5.72 1.02 23.77
N LYS A 276 6.12 1.55 24.91
CA LYS A 276 6.88 2.79 25.02
C LYS A 276 7.85 2.69 26.17
N ARG A 277 9.00 3.27 26.00
CA ARG A 277 9.96 3.47 27.09
C ARG A 277 9.45 4.55 28.03
N GLY A 278 9.52 4.30 29.33
CA GLY A 278 8.89 5.16 30.32
C GLY A 278 7.37 5.00 30.40
N THR A 279 6.69 6.00 30.93
CA THR A 279 5.25 5.98 31.17
C THR A 279 4.46 6.32 29.91
N ILE A 280 3.37 5.58 29.63
CA ILE A 280 2.38 5.94 28.62
C ILE A 280 1.33 6.83 29.27
N SER A 281 1.29 8.09 28.85
CA SER A 281 0.27 9.05 29.28
C SER A 281 -0.62 9.44 28.12
N ARG A 282 -1.92 9.50 28.36
CA ARG A 282 -2.94 9.92 27.40
C ARG A 282 -3.97 10.82 28.08
N ASP A 283 -4.45 11.82 27.38
CA ASP A 283 -5.54 12.67 27.88
C ASP A 283 -6.78 11.82 28.20
N GLY A 284 -7.28 11.95 29.43
CA GLY A 284 -8.51 11.28 29.88
C GLY A 284 -8.37 9.81 30.26
N MET A 285 -7.13 9.28 30.33
CA MET A 285 -6.86 7.90 30.78
C MET A 285 -5.84 7.87 31.92
N PRO A 286 -5.91 6.83 32.80
CA PRO A 286 -4.84 6.60 33.76
C PRO A 286 -3.50 6.32 33.05
N ASP A 287 -2.43 6.88 33.58
CA ASP A 287 -1.08 6.59 33.12
C ASP A 287 -0.74 5.10 33.30
N ILE A 288 -0.10 4.52 32.30
CA ILE A 288 0.53 3.21 32.42
C ILE A 288 2.00 3.47 32.75
N LYS A 289 2.36 3.28 34.00
CA LYS A 289 3.74 3.47 34.45
C LYS A 289 4.68 2.47 33.81
N GLU A 290 5.95 2.85 33.67
CA GLU A 290 7.01 1.93 33.26
C GLU A 290 6.98 0.62 34.07
N GLY A 291 7.27 -0.49 33.40
CA GLY A 291 7.17 -1.83 33.97
C GLY A 291 5.75 -2.38 34.09
N ASN A 292 4.72 -1.66 33.64
CA ASN A 292 3.35 -2.13 33.70
C ASN A 292 2.74 -2.37 32.28
N VAL A 293 1.76 -3.28 32.27
CA VAL A 293 0.97 -3.60 31.07
C VAL A 293 -0.50 -3.38 31.37
N ALA A 294 -1.22 -2.73 30.44
CA ALA A 294 -2.66 -2.53 30.53
C ALA A 294 -3.38 -3.07 29.29
N LYS A 295 -4.60 -3.58 29.51
CA LYS A 295 -5.53 -3.93 28.41
C LYS A 295 -6.41 -2.72 28.10
N ALA A 296 -6.62 -2.43 26.81
CA ALA A 296 -7.53 -1.38 26.36
C ALA A 296 -8.96 -1.62 26.84
N THR A 297 -9.61 -0.56 27.33
CA THR A 297 -10.96 -0.57 27.86
C THR A 297 -11.99 -0.22 26.80
N LYS A 298 -13.30 -0.37 27.12
CA LYS A 298 -14.41 -0.02 26.20
C LYS A 298 -14.46 1.46 25.80
N ASN A 299 -13.90 2.38 26.61
CA ASN A 299 -13.91 3.83 26.32
C ASN A 299 -12.73 4.26 25.44
N TYR A 300 -11.95 3.33 24.95
CA TYR A 300 -10.72 3.60 24.21
C TYR A 300 -10.96 4.35 22.89
N ALA A 301 -12.08 4.05 22.23
CA ALA A 301 -12.44 4.70 20.97
C ALA A 301 -12.68 6.22 21.14
N ASP A 302 -13.49 6.62 22.11
CA ASP A 302 -13.78 8.03 22.38
C ASP A 302 -12.51 8.80 22.79
N LEU A 303 -11.66 8.17 23.61
CA LEU A 303 -10.40 8.74 24.04
C LEU A 303 -9.40 8.88 22.89
N THR A 304 -9.37 7.88 21.98
CA THR A 304 -8.51 7.94 20.80
C THR A 304 -8.94 9.08 19.86
N GLU A 305 -10.24 9.27 19.66
CA GLU A 305 -10.77 10.39 18.87
C GLU A 305 -10.51 11.76 19.53
N ALA A 306 -10.63 11.87 20.86
CA ALA A 306 -10.28 13.08 21.62
C ALA A 306 -8.77 13.37 21.57
N ASN A 307 -7.92 12.35 21.59
CA ASN A 307 -6.48 12.50 21.42
C ASN A 307 -6.11 13.05 20.04
N MET A 308 -6.86 12.71 18.98
CA MET A 308 -6.66 13.32 17.67
C MET A 308 -6.85 14.84 17.71
N ALA A 309 -7.89 15.32 18.40
CA ALA A 309 -8.12 16.76 18.61
C ALA A 309 -6.96 17.42 19.38
N SER A 310 -6.42 16.75 20.40
CA SER A 310 -5.26 17.24 21.15
C SER A 310 -3.99 17.31 20.30
N ILE A 311 -3.72 16.31 19.48
CA ILE A 311 -2.58 16.31 18.54
C ILE A 311 -2.73 17.45 17.54
N MET A 312 -3.93 17.64 16.97
CA MET A 312 -4.18 18.75 16.06
C MET A 312 -3.92 20.10 16.73
N ASN A 313 -4.33 20.29 17.98
CA ASN A 313 -4.04 21.50 18.75
C ASN A 313 -2.55 21.71 18.95
N SER A 314 -1.78 20.67 19.18
CA SER A 314 -0.31 20.74 19.30
C SER A 314 0.32 21.19 17.98
N VAL A 315 -0.15 20.66 16.85
CA VAL A 315 0.32 21.05 15.51
C VAL A 315 -0.04 22.51 15.20
N LEU A 316 -1.26 22.95 15.52
CA LEU A 316 -1.69 24.34 15.36
C LEU A 316 -0.87 25.32 16.21
N TYR A 317 -0.57 24.92 17.46
CA TYR A 317 0.26 25.74 18.36
C TYR A 317 1.71 25.84 17.85
N ALA A 318 2.31 24.73 17.43
CA ALA A 318 3.66 24.71 16.87
C ALA A 318 3.76 25.60 15.61
N GLY A 319 2.72 25.56 14.75
CA GLY A 319 2.61 26.42 13.58
C GLY A 319 2.51 27.91 13.92
N ALA A 320 1.74 28.26 14.94
CA ALA A 320 1.62 29.65 15.41
C ALA A 320 2.92 30.16 16.02
N ALA A 321 3.65 29.32 16.79
CA ALA A 321 4.95 29.66 17.37
C ALA A 321 6.04 29.82 16.30
N GLY A 322 5.97 29.02 15.20
CA GLY A 322 6.84 29.14 14.02
C GLY A 322 6.43 30.25 13.03
N SER A 323 5.72 31.26 13.49
CA SER A 323 4.93 32.25 12.73
C SER A 323 5.56 32.90 11.50
N ARG A 324 6.90 32.87 11.32
CA ARG A 324 7.54 33.40 10.11
C ARG A 324 7.19 32.57 8.87
N ILE A 325 7.18 31.24 8.95
CA ILE A 325 6.90 30.35 7.82
C ILE A 325 5.47 30.55 7.34
N TYR A 326 4.48 30.50 8.24
CA TYR A 326 3.07 30.72 7.88
C TYR A 326 2.79 32.15 7.39
N LYS A 327 3.56 33.16 7.86
CA LYS A 327 3.44 34.51 7.35
C LYS A 327 3.82 34.61 5.88
N TYR A 328 4.95 34.02 5.48
CA TYR A 328 5.40 34.03 4.08
C TYR A 328 4.45 33.23 3.19
N GLU A 329 4.06 32.04 3.61
CA GLU A 329 3.10 31.23 2.86
C GLU A 329 1.76 31.94 2.65
N ARG A 330 1.27 32.64 3.66
CA ARG A 330 0.11 33.51 3.57
C ARG A 330 0.26 34.57 2.50
N GLU A 331 1.35 35.33 2.53
CA GLU A 331 1.61 36.42 1.57
C GLU A 331 1.69 35.88 0.14
N TYR A 332 2.39 34.76 -0.05
CA TYR A 332 2.47 34.11 -1.35
C TYR A 332 1.12 33.57 -1.83
N ALA A 333 0.32 32.99 -0.97
CA ALA A 333 -1.02 32.52 -1.32
C ALA A 333 -1.94 33.66 -1.74
N LYS A 334 -1.87 34.81 -1.04
CA LYS A 334 -2.60 36.05 -1.39
C LYS A 334 -2.18 36.60 -2.74
N GLU A 335 -0.87 36.70 -2.99
CA GLU A 335 -0.34 37.18 -4.26
C GLU A 335 -0.77 36.24 -5.41
N ALA A 336 -0.65 34.94 -5.21
CA ALA A 336 -1.09 33.95 -6.19
C ALA A 336 -2.59 34.06 -6.47
N TRP A 337 -3.41 34.21 -5.43
CA TRP A 337 -4.85 34.43 -5.58
C TRP A 337 -5.17 35.71 -6.37
N LYS A 338 -4.51 36.82 -6.04
CA LYS A 338 -4.70 38.08 -6.75
C LYS A 338 -4.40 37.94 -8.25
N LYS A 339 -3.30 37.34 -8.60
CA LYS A 339 -2.92 37.04 -10.00
C LYS A 339 -3.91 36.08 -10.69
N TYR A 340 -4.46 35.13 -9.95
CA TYR A 340 -5.45 34.19 -10.47
C TYR A 340 -6.77 34.90 -10.82
N ILE A 341 -7.32 35.76 -9.92
CA ILE A 341 -8.58 36.46 -10.17
C ILE A 341 -8.45 37.58 -11.22
N GLU A 342 -7.27 38.15 -11.43
CA GLU A 342 -7.01 39.11 -12.54
C GLU A 342 -7.27 38.42 -13.90
N LYS A 343 -6.94 37.13 -14.01
CA LYS A 343 -7.17 36.30 -15.22
C LYS A 343 -8.56 35.64 -15.24
N HIS A 344 -9.18 35.46 -14.08
CA HIS A 344 -10.46 34.79 -13.88
C HIS A 344 -11.41 35.58 -12.98
N PRO A 345 -11.89 36.76 -13.40
CA PRO A 345 -12.69 37.65 -12.54
C PRO A 345 -13.97 37.01 -12.00
N SER A 346 -14.60 36.11 -12.73
CA SER A 346 -15.80 35.37 -12.31
C SER A 346 -15.56 34.40 -11.16
N ALA A 347 -14.28 34.04 -10.91
CA ALA A 347 -13.88 33.18 -9.81
C ALA A 347 -13.76 33.91 -8.46
N ASN A 348 -13.94 35.21 -8.41
CA ASN A 348 -13.86 36.01 -7.17
C ASN A 348 -15.07 35.77 -6.25
N LYS A 349 -15.21 34.55 -5.74
CA LYS A 349 -16.28 34.12 -4.81
C LYS A 349 -15.62 33.39 -3.63
N PRO A 350 -16.21 33.47 -2.42
CA PRO A 350 -15.63 32.86 -1.21
C PRO A 350 -15.29 31.36 -1.36
N ASP A 351 -16.16 30.61 -2.02
CA ASP A 351 -15.95 29.16 -2.21
C ASP A 351 -14.81 28.86 -3.19
N SER A 352 -14.63 29.71 -4.20
CA SER A 352 -13.51 29.60 -5.15
C SER A 352 -12.17 29.91 -4.49
N MET A 353 -12.13 30.81 -3.49
CA MET A 353 -10.89 31.14 -2.75
C MET A 353 -10.37 29.93 -2.00
N THR A 354 -11.25 29.21 -1.29
CA THR A 354 -10.87 28.00 -0.53
C THR A 354 -10.42 26.88 -1.47
N ALA A 355 -11.14 26.70 -2.57
CA ALA A 355 -10.77 25.74 -3.61
C ALA A 355 -9.43 26.07 -4.27
N PHE A 356 -9.18 27.36 -4.55
CA PHE A 356 -7.88 27.81 -5.08
C PHE A 356 -6.77 27.57 -4.07
N LEU A 357 -6.95 27.92 -2.80
CA LEU A 357 -5.97 27.72 -1.76
C LEU A 357 -5.58 26.25 -1.64
N PHE A 358 -6.58 25.35 -1.67
CA PHE A 358 -6.33 23.90 -1.64
C PHE A 358 -5.46 23.46 -2.82
N ARG A 359 -5.80 23.86 -4.05
CA ARG A 359 -4.99 23.55 -5.24
C ARG A 359 -3.59 24.12 -5.14
N TYR A 360 -3.45 25.36 -4.66
CA TYR A 360 -2.17 26.02 -4.47
C TYR A 360 -1.29 25.28 -3.47
N MET A 361 -1.84 24.81 -2.35
CA MET A 361 -1.10 24.06 -1.35
C MET A 361 -0.70 22.67 -1.85
N ASN A 362 -1.56 21.99 -2.58
CA ASN A 362 -1.22 20.72 -3.20
C ASN A 362 -0.12 20.91 -4.26
N TRP A 363 -0.24 21.91 -5.10
CA TRP A 363 0.81 22.27 -6.06
C TRP A 363 2.14 22.58 -5.36
N LEU A 364 2.13 23.38 -4.30
CA LEU A 364 3.31 23.70 -3.52
C LEU A 364 3.97 22.46 -2.92
N SER A 365 3.16 21.54 -2.38
CA SER A 365 3.65 20.32 -1.73
C SER A 365 4.19 19.27 -2.69
N PHE A 366 3.57 19.09 -3.85
CA PHE A 366 3.85 17.99 -4.75
C PHE A 366 4.53 18.38 -6.06
N SER A 367 4.39 19.62 -6.50
CA SER A 367 5.00 20.10 -7.74
C SER A 367 6.18 21.04 -7.48
N TYR A 368 6.04 21.96 -6.53
CA TYR A 368 7.09 22.94 -6.23
C TYR A 368 8.20 22.39 -5.32
N SER A 369 7.84 21.56 -4.33
CA SER A 369 8.82 20.95 -3.40
C SER A 369 9.55 19.75 -3.99
N PHE A 370 9.33 19.44 -5.27
CA PHE A 370 10.05 18.39 -5.96
C PHE A 370 11.54 18.69 -6.00
N THR A 371 12.35 17.73 -5.59
CA THR A 371 13.78 17.74 -5.78
C THR A 371 14.19 16.58 -6.68
N PRO A 372 15.32 16.69 -7.44
CA PRO A 372 15.82 15.60 -8.28
C PRO A 372 16.06 14.29 -7.53
N ARG A 373 16.18 14.35 -6.21
CA ARG A 373 16.38 13.19 -5.32
C ARG A 373 15.08 12.54 -4.88
N THR A 374 13.94 13.17 -5.14
CA THR A 374 12.62 12.62 -4.79
C THR A 374 12.24 11.62 -5.89
N ASN A 375 11.98 10.38 -5.51
CA ASN A 375 11.45 9.40 -6.44
C ASN A 375 10.06 9.83 -6.89
N PHE A 376 9.76 9.81 -8.20
CA PHE A 376 8.46 10.20 -8.77
C PHE A 376 7.28 9.45 -8.15
N ASP A 377 7.48 8.17 -7.82
CA ASP A 377 6.47 7.33 -7.16
C ASP A 377 6.02 7.90 -5.80
N VAL A 378 6.82 8.76 -5.17
CA VAL A 378 6.49 9.35 -3.85
C VAL A 378 5.34 10.37 -3.97
N ALA A 379 5.19 11.04 -5.11
CA ALA A 379 4.12 12.04 -5.30
C ALA A 379 2.71 11.43 -5.17
N TYR A 380 2.56 10.15 -5.50
CA TYR A 380 1.30 9.42 -5.48
C TYR A 380 1.09 8.60 -4.20
N ARG A 381 2.11 8.50 -3.34
CA ARG A 381 1.97 7.81 -2.05
C ARG A 381 1.23 8.69 -1.06
N GLU A 382 0.34 8.08 -0.33
CA GLU A 382 -0.31 8.74 0.79
C GLU A 382 0.72 9.13 1.83
N VAL A 383 0.73 10.41 2.22
CA VAL A 383 1.61 10.92 3.25
C VAL A 383 1.11 10.48 4.63
N ASP A 384 2.04 10.35 5.58
CA ASP A 384 1.72 10.01 6.95
C ASP A 384 0.78 11.03 7.62
N LEU A 385 0.13 10.60 8.70
CA LEU A 385 -0.84 11.40 9.43
C LEU A 385 -0.24 12.72 9.92
N GLU A 386 1.01 12.74 10.38
CA GLU A 386 1.67 13.96 10.87
C GLU A 386 1.77 15.04 9.79
N ARG A 387 2.16 14.65 8.58
CA ARG A 387 2.20 15.55 7.42
C ARG A 387 0.81 16.01 6.98
N GLN A 388 -0.19 15.12 7.04
CA GLN A 388 -1.57 15.49 6.75
C GLN A 388 -2.06 16.57 7.74
N LEU A 389 -1.85 16.37 9.04
CA LEU A 389 -2.20 17.33 10.08
C LEU A 389 -1.47 18.67 9.91
N TYR A 390 -0.18 18.62 9.56
CA TYR A 390 0.57 19.84 9.26
C TYR A 390 -0.03 20.64 8.08
N ARG A 391 -0.37 19.97 6.97
CA ARG A 391 -1.01 20.60 5.81
C ARG A 391 -2.40 21.16 6.15
N ILE A 392 -3.17 20.41 6.92
CA ILE A 392 -4.48 20.87 7.43
C ILE A 392 -4.30 22.13 8.26
N SER A 393 -3.29 22.19 9.13
CA SER A 393 -3.05 23.37 9.97
C SER A 393 -2.71 24.61 9.13
N GLN A 394 -1.88 24.50 8.11
CA GLN A 394 -1.56 25.58 7.17
C GLN A 394 -2.82 26.04 6.41
N PHE A 395 -3.58 25.08 5.87
CA PHE A 395 -4.82 25.37 5.15
C PHE A 395 -5.85 26.08 6.02
N ALA A 396 -6.06 25.59 7.24
CA ALA A 396 -6.97 26.19 8.19
C ALA A 396 -6.51 27.61 8.58
N TYR A 397 -5.22 27.81 8.83
CA TYR A 397 -4.65 29.09 9.21
C TYR A 397 -4.89 30.15 8.13
N ILE A 398 -4.59 29.84 6.88
CA ILE A 398 -4.78 30.77 5.76
C ILE A 398 -6.28 30.99 5.49
N SER A 399 -7.08 29.94 5.47
CA SER A 399 -8.52 30.03 5.19
C SER A 399 -9.26 30.87 6.22
N LEU A 400 -9.04 30.67 7.52
CA LEU A 400 -9.73 31.42 8.58
C LEU A 400 -9.22 32.86 8.70
N LEU A 401 -7.89 33.07 8.67
CA LEU A 401 -7.34 34.40 8.95
C LEU A 401 -7.35 35.32 7.74
N GLU A 402 -7.11 34.82 6.55
CA GLU A 402 -7.04 35.65 5.35
C GLU A 402 -8.35 35.66 4.57
N PHE A 403 -8.94 34.49 4.35
CA PHE A 403 -10.12 34.36 3.53
C PHE A 403 -11.44 34.38 4.32
N LYS A 404 -11.37 34.45 5.66
CA LYS A 404 -12.52 34.50 6.58
C LYS A 404 -13.52 33.36 6.34
N LYS A 405 -13.00 32.18 6.02
CA LYS A 405 -13.80 30.98 5.76
C LYS A 405 -13.71 30.02 6.95
N ASP A 406 -14.88 29.79 7.59
CA ASP A 406 -14.96 28.83 8.70
C ASP A 406 -14.79 27.39 8.20
N LEU A 407 -14.01 26.65 8.94
CA LEU A 407 -13.67 25.27 8.66
C LEU A 407 -13.99 24.36 9.85
N GLU A 408 -14.15 23.08 9.54
CA GLU A 408 -14.34 22.00 10.50
C GLU A 408 -13.37 20.86 10.20
N LEU A 409 -12.68 20.34 11.23
CA LEU A 409 -11.92 19.11 11.17
C LEU A 409 -12.88 17.93 11.34
N LEU A 410 -12.77 16.94 10.46
CA LEU A 410 -13.50 15.69 10.56
C LEU A 410 -12.53 14.58 10.90
N VAL A 411 -12.87 13.82 11.94
CA VAL A 411 -12.11 12.64 12.40
C VAL A 411 -12.94 11.40 12.09
N VAL A 412 -12.35 10.48 11.35
CA VAL A 412 -13.08 9.37 10.70
C VAL A 412 -12.34 8.05 10.90
N CYS A 413 -13.08 6.99 11.21
CA CYS A 413 -12.58 5.61 11.12
C CYS A 413 -12.89 5.06 9.73
N GLY A 414 -11.87 4.76 8.94
CA GLY A 414 -12.01 4.28 7.55
C GLY A 414 -12.46 2.82 7.42
N LYS A 415 -13.05 2.45 6.27
CA LYS A 415 -13.44 1.05 5.96
C LYS A 415 -12.24 0.11 5.86
N ASN A 416 -11.08 0.62 5.49
CA ASN A 416 -9.81 -0.11 5.39
C ASN A 416 -9.05 -0.21 6.71
N SER A 417 -9.65 0.29 7.80
CA SER A 417 -9.12 0.24 9.15
C SER A 417 -10.01 -0.64 10.06
N TYR A 418 -9.73 -0.63 11.34
CA TYR A 418 -10.52 -1.29 12.38
C TYR A 418 -11.92 -0.69 12.48
N ASP A 419 -12.87 -1.42 13.06
CA ASP A 419 -14.14 -0.81 13.43
C ASP A 419 -13.94 0.24 14.52
N ARG A 420 -14.84 1.22 14.58
CA ARG A 420 -14.75 2.30 15.55
C ARG A 420 -14.58 1.79 16.99
N ASP A 421 -15.32 0.76 17.37
CA ASP A 421 -15.26 0.21 18.72
C ASP A 421 -13.95 -0.51 19.04
N ASN A 422 -13.14 -0.75 18.03
CA ASN A 422 -11.81 -1.36 18.09
C ASN A 422 -10.68 -0.36 17.85
N LEU A 423 -10.94 0.95 17.90
CA LEU A 423 -9.89 1.96 17.81
C LEU A 423 -8.92 1.84 18.99
N PHE A 424 -7.64 1.90 18.65
CA PHE A 424 -6.57 1.71 19.63
C PHE A 424 -5.48 2.79 19.55
N SER A 425 -5.25 3.31 18.36
CA SER A 425 -4.25 4.35 18.10
C SER A 425 -4.83 5.45 17.24
N VAL A 426 -4.34 6.67 17.40
CA VAL A 426 -4.67 7.79 16.48
C VAL A 426 -4.29 7.48 15.03
N ALA A 427 -3.32 6.58 14.81
CA ALA A 427 -2.96 6.10 13.48
C ALA A 427 -4.06 5.26 12.80
N ASP A 428 -5.07 4.80 13.53
CA ASP A 428 -6.25 4.12 12.97
C ASP A 428 -7.25 5.09 12.34
N LEU A 429 -7.10 6.37 12.63
CA LEU A 429 -7.99 7.43 12.20
C LEU A 429 -7.47 8.13 10.95
N SER A 430 -8.41 8.55 10.13
CA SER A 430 -8.16 9.47 9.03
C SER A 430 -8.77 10.84 9.36
N VAL A 431 -8.21 11.87 8.74
CA VAL A 431 -8.65 13.24 8.94
C VAL A 431 -8.93 13.92 7.60
N LEU A 432 -9.94 14.77 7.57
CA LEU A 432 -10.19 15.66 6.46
C LEU A 432 -10.79 16.96 6.98
N VAL A 433 -10.88 17.97 6.12
CA VAL A 433 -11.46 19.27 6.46
C VAL A 433 -12.63 19.53 5.56
N ARG A 434 -13.66 20.21 6.11
CA ARG A 434 -14.73 20.76 5.28
C ARG A 434 -14.99 22.24 5.63
N THR A 435 -15.59 22.96 4.68
CA THR A 435 -16.14 24.28 4.97
C THR A 435 -17.42 24.14 5.78
N LYS A 436 -17.64 25.08 6.70
CA LYS A 436 -18.90 25.16 7.46
C LYS A 436 -20.01 25.76 6.58
N GLY A 437 -21.19 25.18 6.60
CA GLY A 437 -22.35 25.67 5.85
C GLY A 437 -23.24 24.56 5.30
N PRO A 438 -24.33 24.90 4.59
CA PRO A 438 -25.31 23.95 4.07
C PRO A 438 -24.76 23.09 2.90
N ASN A 439 -23.82 23.62 2.13
CA ASN A 439 -23.14 22.92 1.02
C ASN A 439 -21.63 22.85 1.29
N PRO A 440 -21.19 21.98 2.19
CA PRO A 440 -19.80 21.92 2.58
C PRO A 440 -18.90 21.40 1.43
N GLN A 441 -17.75 22.03 1.28
CA GLN A 441 -16.68 21.54 0.40
C GLN A 441 -15.70 20.71 1.24
N TYR A 442 -15.28 19.57 0.72
CA TYR A 442 -14.39 18.62 1.40
C TYR A 442 -12.98 18.67 0.84
N PHE A 443 -11.98 18.56 1.71
CA PHE A 443 -10.56 18.64 1.38
C PHE A 443 -9.78 17.54 2.11
N THR A 444 -9.04 16.76 1.36
CA THR A 444 -8.12 15.73 1.87
C THR A 444 -6.70 16.06 1.44
N PHE A 445 -5.71 15.76 2.29
CA PHE A 445 -4.32 16.14 2.07
C PHE A 445 -3.38 14.92 2.00
N GLY A 446 -3.90 13.80 1.50
CA GLY A 446 -3.18 12.52 1.48
C GLY A 446 -2.05 12.49 0.45
N ASP A 447 -2.32 12.85 -0.80
CA ASP A 447 -1.38 12.74 -1.92
C ASP A 447 -1.63 13.79 -3.02
N ALA A 448 -0.85 13.70 -4.10
CA ALA A 448 -0.94 14.63 -5.22
C ALA A 448 -2.27 14.55 -6.01
N LEU A 449 -2.99 13.43 -5.91
CA LEU A 449 -4.24 13.18 -6.63
C LEU A 449 -5.48 13.43 -5.74
N CYS A 450 -5.30 14.15 -4.63
CA CYS A 450 -6.42 14.66 -3.84
C CYS A 450 -7.02 15.90 -4.52
N PHE A 451 -8.31 15.85 -4.83
CA PHE A 451 -9.05 16.98 -5.42
C PHE A 451 -10.14 17.46 -4.45
N GLN A 452 -10.57 18.69 -4.63
CA GLN A 452 -11.70 19.24 -3.90
C GLN A 452 -12.93 18.34 -4.08
N ASN A 453 -13.65 18.08 -3.00
CA ASN A 453 -14.84 17.22 -2.91
C ASN A 453 -14.57 15.73 -3.18
N THR A 454 -13.34 15.34 -3.54
CA THR A 454 -12.99 13.93 -3.66
C THR A 454 -12.71 13.33 -2.28
N ILE A 455 -13.66 12.55 -1.79
CA ILE A 455 -13.51 11.80 -0.54
C ILE A 455 -12.93 10.43 -0.87
N PRO A 456 -11.80 10.03 -0.29
CA PRO A 456 -11.24 8.69 -0.47
C PRO A 456 -12.30 7.60 -0.23
N TYR A 457 -12.35 6.59 -1.07
CA TYR A 457 -13.40 5.57 -1.05
C TYR A 457 -13.56 4.90 0.32
N TYR A 458 -12.46 4.73 1.04
CA TYR A 458 -12.46 4.10 2.35
C TYR A 458 -13.08 4.98 3.45
N LEU A 459 -13.29 6.29 3.22
CA LEU A 459 -13.97 7.21 4.12
C LEU A 459 -15.44 7.42 3.75
N GLN A 460 -15.84 7.10 2.52
CA GLN A 460 -17.19 7.33 2.02
C GLN A 460 -18.24 6.54 2.82
N GLY A 461 -19.33 7.21 3.19
CA GLY A 461 -20.42 6.64 3.97
C GLY A 461 -20.09 6.41 5.45
N GLN A 462 -18.88 6.75 5.90
CA GLN A 462 -18.48 6.57 7.30
C GLN A 462 -18.97 7.74 8.16
N LYS A 463 -19.23 7.47 9.45
CA LYS A 463 -19.52 8.48 10.44
C LYS A 463 -18.23 9.21 10.83
N ALA A 464 -18.26 10.53 10.82
CA ALA A 464 -17.17 11.40 11.20
C ALA A 464 -17.55 12.25 12.40
N LYS A 465 -16.67 12.40 13.37
CA LYS A 465 -16.77 13.40 14.43
C LYS A 465 -16.29 14.74 13.92
N VAL A 466 -17.04 15.80 14.24
CA VAL A 466 -16.83 17.14 13.73
C VAL A 466 -16.29 18.04 14.82
N TYR A 467 -15.16 18.67 14.56
CA TYR A 467 -14.50 19.61 15.46
C TYR A 467 -14.30 20.95 14.74
N PRO A 468 -15.01 22.03 15.15
CA PRO A 468 -14.82 23.33 14.51
C PRO A 468 -13.47 23.94 14.87
N PHE A 469 -12.85 24.59 13.88
CA PHE A 469 -11.72 25.45 14.15
C PHE A 469 -12.20 26.76 14.73
N ASP A 470 -11.49 27.28 15.72
CA ASP A 470 -11.72 28.59 16.34
C ASP A 470 -10.40 29.35 16.51
N SER A 471 -10.48 30.66 16.85
CA SER A 471 -9.31 31.50 17.02
C SER A 471 -9.41 32.37 18.27
N LYS A 472 -8.29 32.49 18.99
CA LYS A 472 -8.14 33.41 20.15
C LYS A 472 -7.09 34.46 19.81
N SER A 473 -7.37 35.71 20.22
CA SER A 473 -6.39 36.80 20.18
C SER A 473 -5.32 36.58 21.25
N MET A 474 -4.05 36.62 20.86
CA MET A 474 -2.92 36.57 21.75
C MET A 474 -1.93 37.70 21.47
N LEU A 475 -1.04 38.00 22.41
CA LEU A 475 0.05 38.98 22.20
C LEU A 475 0.89 38.52 20.96
N GLY A 476 0.76 39.28 19.88
CA GLY A 476 1.48 38.99 18.62
C GLY A 476 0.67 38.34 17.49
N GLY A 477 -0.62 38.03 17.68
CA GLY A 477 -1.46 37.50 16.62
C GLY A 477 -2.69 36.73 17.06
N LYS A 478 -3.22 35.89 16.19
CA LYS A 478 -4.30 34.94 16.50
C LYS A 478 -3.75 33.51 16.57
N LEU A 479 -4.12 32.81 17.62
CA LEU A 479 -3.89 31.37 17.76
C LEU A 479 -5.14 30.64 17.31
N LEU A 480 -4.96 29.71 16.37
CA LEU A 480 -6.01 28.75 16.01
C LEU A 480 -6.01 27.56 16.98
N PHE A 481 -7.18 27.05 17.26
CA PHE A 481 -7.37 25.84 18.03
C PHE A 481 -8.66 25.15 17.60
N ILE A 482 -8.82 23.89 18.00
CA ILE A 482 -10.10 23.17 17.94
C ILE A 482 -10.52 22.82 19.36
N GLU A 483 -11.81 22.83 19.62
CA GLU A 483 -12.33 22.35 20.90
C GLU A 483 -12.09 20.85 21.04
N LYS A 484 -11.69 20.39 22.22
CA LYS A 484 -11.47 18.96 22.47
C LYS A 484 -12.77 18.15 22.45
N LYS A 485 -13.90 18.80 22.70
CA LYS A 485 -15.23 18.20 22.65
C LYS A 485 -15.79 18.32 21.25
N GLU A 486 -16.26 17.20 20.69
CA GLU A 486 -16.94 17.20 19.39
C GLU A 486 -18.18 18.10 19.39
N SER A 487 -18.42 18.85 18.31
CA SER A 487 -19.61 19.67 18.14
C SER A 487 -20.81 18.85 17.62
N SER A 488 -20.55 17.88 16.76
CA SER A 488 -21.56 17.03 16.12
C SER A 488 -20.93 15.81 15.45
N THR A 489 -21.79 14.93 14.97
CA THR A 489 -21.41 13.81 14.12
C THR A 489 -22.07 13.97 12.75
N THR A 490 -21.37 13.64 11.67
CA THR A 490 -21.89 13.68 10.30
C THR A 490 -21.56 12.38 9.58
N THR A 491 -22.35 12.02 8.55
CA THR A 491 -22.01 10.92 7.65
C THR A 491 -21.40 11.52 6.40
N LEU A 492 -20.24 11.01 6.01
CA LEU A 492 -19.55 11.45 4.80
C LEU A 492 -20.32 11.03 3.54
N PRO A 493 -20.37 11.87 2.49
CA PRO A 493 -20.92 11.51 1.19
C PRO A 493 -20.30 10.23 0.64
N SER A 494 -21.07 9.47 -0.12
CA SER A 494 -20.63 8.29 -0.84
C SER A 494 -21.00 8.37 -2.31
N THR A 495 -20.19 7.72 -3.14
CA THR A 495 -20.42 7.59 -4.59
C THR A 495 -21.09 6.25 -4.89
N ASP A 496 -21.80 6.19 -6.01
CA ASP A 496 -22.43 4.98 -6.54
C ASP A 496 -21.61 4.37 -7.69
N HIS A 497 -22.12 3.29 -8.26
CA HIS A 497 -21.50 2.61 -9.39
C HIS A 497 -21.51 3.43 -10.71
N LYS A 498 -22.41 4.43 -10.82
CA LYS A 498 -22.51 5.30 -12.00
C LYS A 498 -21.50 6.43 -11.97
N THR A 499 -21.07 6.84 -10.75
CA THR A 499 -19.98 7.80 -10.55
C THR A 499 -18.62 7.16 -10.79
N ASN A 500 -18.46 5.91 -10.37
CA ASN A 500 -17.19 5.16 -10.50
C ASN A 500 -17.25 4.26 -11.75
N THR A 501 -16.91 4.83 -12.89
CA THR A 501 -17.04 4.14 -14.17
C THR A 501 -15.71 4.01 -14.91
N GLN A 502 -15.55 2.88 -15.58
CA GLN A 502 -14.56 2.69 -16.64
C GLN A 502 -15.30 2.40 -17.94
N LEU A 503 -14.98 3.14 -18.99
CA LEU A 503 -15.46 2.92 -20.35
C LEU A 503 -14.26 2.61 -21.23
N GLU A 504 -14.32 1.48 -21.93
CA GLU A 504 -13.33 1.10 -22.94
C GLU A 504 -13.97 0.97 -24.29
N THR A 505 -13.39 1.64 -25.29
CA THR A 505 -13.75 1.46 -26.70
C THR A 505 -12.57 0.80 -27.39
N ILE A 506 -12.80 -0.39 -27.96
CA ILE A 506 -11.74 -1.26 -28.49
C ILE A 506 -12.07 -1.59 -29.92
N LEU A 507 -11.26 -1.10 -30.84
CA LEU A 507 -11.33 -1.47 -32.25
C LEU A 507 -10.25 -2.51 -32.54
N VAL A 508 -10.66 -3.70 -33.01
CA VAL A 508 -9.75 -4.79 -33.35
C VAL A 508 -9.84 -5.11 -34.85
N LYS A 509 -8.70 -5.09 -35.49
CA LYS A 509 -8.55 -5.45 -36.90
C LYS A 509 -7.51 -6.55 -37.02
N PRO A 510 -7.89 -7.78 -37.41
CA PRO A 510 -6.91 -8.79 -37.80
C PRO A 510 -6.02 -8.25 -38.92
N ASP A 511 -4.75 -8.55 -38.90
CA ASP A 511 -3.82 -8.16 -39.97
C ASP A 511 -4.19 -8.87 -41.27
N VAL A 512 -4.12 -8.16 -42.38
CA VAL A 512 -4.55 -8.69 -43.71
C VAL A 512 -3.60 -9.78 -44.20
N SER A 513 -2.31 -9.67 -43.85
CA SER A 513 -1.27 -10.62 -44.27
C SER A 513 -1.16 -11.80 -43.32
N ASP A 514 -1.43 -11.58 -42.05
CA ASP A 514 -1.38 -12.60 -40.99
C ASP A 514 -2.50 -12.41 -39.95
N PRO A 515 -3.68 -13.03 -40.14
CA PRO A 515 -4.79 -12.93 -39.19
C PRO A 515 -4.53 -13.48 -37.78
N LEU A 516 -3.36 -14.01 -37.50
CA LEU A 516 -2.92 -14.33 -36.13
C LEU A 516 -2.54 -13.08 -35.36
N LEU A 517 -2.22 -12.00 -36.04
CA LEU A 517 -1.91 -10.70 -35.47
C LEU A 517 -3.15 -9.82 -35.45
N MET A 518 -3.41 -9.20 -34.29
CA MET A 518 -4.52 -8.30 -34.09
C MET A 518 -4.01 -6.87 -33.91
N ASN A 519 -4.36 -5.95 -34.81
CA ASN A 519 -4.13 -4.53 -34.63
C ASN A 519 -5.25 -3.96 -33.75
N VAL A 520 -4.89 -3.41 -32.59
CA VAL A 520 -5.83 -2.95 -31.58
C VAL A 520 -5.68 -1.44 -31.40
N ASN A 521 -6.80 -0.73 -31.45
CA ASN A 521 -6.89 0.66 -31.00
C ASN A 521 -7.83 0.68 -29.79
N ARG A 522 -7.31 1.02 -28.62
CA ARG A 522 -8.02 1.03 -27.35
C ARG A 522 -8.07 2.45 -26.78
N LYS A 523 -9.26 2.87 -26.39
CA LYS A 523 -9.51 4.13 -25.70
C LYS A 523 -10.15 3.82 -24.37
N VAL A 524 -9.56 4.36 -23.31
CA VAL A 524 -10.01 4.15 -21.94
C VAL A 524 -10.37 5.47 -21.30
N SER A 525 -11.53 5.50 -20.63
CA SER A 525 -12.00 6.63 -19.85
C SER A 525 -12.39 6.15 -18.46
N THR A 526 -11.73 6.64 -17.42
CA THR A 526 -12.01 6.29 -16.02
C THR A 526 -12.51 7.48 -15.23
N LYS A 527 -13.51 7.27 -14.38
CA LYS A 527 -14.12 8.30 -13.51
C LYS A 527 -14.20 7.85 -12.05
N GLY A 528 -14.33 8.83 -11.17
CA GLY A 528 -14.48 8.59 -9.73
C GLY A 528 -13.27 7.91 -9.13
N ASN A 529 -13.50 6.96 -8.23
CA ASN A 529 -12.43 6.25 -7.54
C ASN A 529 -11.59 5.31 -8.43
N LEU A 530 -12.09 4.95 -9.64
CA LEU A 530 -11.34 4.10 -10.58
C LEU A 530 -10.17 4.83 -11.24
N LYS A 531 -10.19 6.17 -11.32
CA LYS A 531 -9.15 6.90 -12.05
C LYS A 531 -7.82 6.98 -11.33
N LYS A 532 -7.80 6.96 -9.99
CA LYS A 532 -6.59 7.18 -9.19
C LYS A 532 -5.50 6.15 -9.46
N ASP A 533 -5.86 4.88 -9.54
CA ASP A 533 -4.90 3.80 -9.78
C ASP A 533 -4.30 3.90 -11.18
N GLU A 534 -5.11 4.22 -12.19
CA GLU A 534 -4.65 4.42 -13.56
C GLU A 534 -3.79 5.69 -13.69
N GLN A 535 -4.17 6.79 -13.03
CA GLN A 535 -3.36 8.00 -12.95
C GLN A 535 -1.98 7.71 -12.33
N ALA A 536 -1.94 6.99 -11.21
CA ALA A 536 -0.70 6.63 -10.54
C ALA A 536 0.19 5.69 -11.38
N ALA A 537 -0.41 4.82 -12.19
CA ALA A 537 0.32 3.90 -13.07
C ALA A 537 0.88 4.56 -14.33
N LEU A 538 0.12 5.50 -14.93
CA LEU A 538 0.40 6.01 -16.27
C LEU A 538 0.87 7.48 -16.31
N MET A 539 0.58 8.31 -15.29
CA MET A 539 1.08 9.69 -15.27
C MET A 539 2.52 9.75 -14.79
N ILE A 540 3.34 10.50 -15.46
CA ILE A 540 4.65 10.88 -14.95
C ILE A 540 4.57 12.20 -14.17
N PHE A 541 5.53 12.42 -13.27
CA PHE A 541 5.56 13.62 -12.42
C PHE A 541 5.54 14.93 -13.23
N GLU A 542 6.24 14.97 -14.36
CA GLU A 542 6.28 16.14 -15.25
C GLU A 542 4.87 16.51 -15.75
N ASP A 543 4.06 15.51 -16.13
CA ASP A 543 2.70 15.74 -16.59
C ASP A 543 1.85 16.35 -15.47
N LEU A 544 1.92 15.79 -14.24
CA LEU A 544 1.22 16.34 -13.08
C LEU A 544 1.60 17.80 -12.84
N ALA A 545 2.88 18.10 -12.83
CA ALA A 545 3.37 19.45 -12.54
C ALA A 545 2.99 20.47 -13.64
N LEU A 546 3.12 20.09 -14.91
CA LEU A 546 2.74 20.95 -16.03
C LEU A 546 1.24 21.20 -16.09
N GLN A 547 0.42 20.23 -15.73
CA GLN A 547 -1.04 20.35 -15.74
C GLN A 547 -1.58 21.12 -14.50
N THR A 548 -0.92 21.02 -13.35
CA THR A 548 -1.39 21.68 -12.12
C THR A 548 -0.88 23.12 -11.99
N SER A 549 0.28 23.45 -12.54
CA SER A 549 0.87 24.81 -12.44
C SER A 549 0.00 25.92 -13.02
N PRO A 550 -0.63 25.79 -14.20
CA PRO A 550 -1.53 26.82 -14.74
C PRO A 550 -2.74 27.11 -13.85
N ALA A 551 -3.28 26.08 -13.19
CA ALA A 551 -4.43 26.20 -12.29
C ALA A 551 -4.15 27.06 -11.04
N VAL A 552 -2.89 27.32 -10.74
CA VAL A 552 -2.44 28.22 -9.65
C VAL A 552 -1.73 29.46 -10.18
N GLY A 553 -1.92 29.78 -11.48
CA GLY A 553 -1.36 30.97 -12.11
C GLY A 553 0.14 30.91 -12.39
N ARG A 554 0.73 29.71 -12.42
CA ARG A 554 2.14 29.48 -12.75
C ARG A 554 2.28 28.92 -14.15
N THR A 555 3.21 29.49 -14.92
CA THR A 555 3.52 29.10 -16.30
C THR A 555 4.99 28.74 -16.49
N ASP A 556 5.76 28.72 -15.40
CA ASP A 556 7.16 28.38 -15.41
C ASP A 556 7.32 26.87 -15.70
N ASP A 557 8.35 26.51 -16.45
CA ASP A 557 8.75 25.12 -16.59
C ASP A 557 9.34 24.58 -15.28
N LEU A 558 9.34 23.26 -15.12
CA LEU A 558 9.82 22.61 -13.89
C LEU A 558 11.26 22.95 -13.55
N ILE A 559 12.10 23.16 -14.55
CA ILE A 559 13.51 23.48 -14.37
C ILE A 559 13.63 24.90 -13.81
N THR A 560 12.90 25.85 -14.40
CA THR A 560 12.86 27.26 -13.94
C THR A 560 12.30 27.39 -12.54
N LEU A 561 11.28 26.57 -12.17
CA LEU A 561 10.68 26.56 -10.84
C LEU A 561 11.65 26.13 -9.74
N HIS A 562 12.60 25.25 -10.06
CA HIS A 562 13.52 24.64 -9.09
C HIS A 562 14.92 25.24 -9.07
N ILE A 563 15.23 26.13 -9.99
CA ILE A 563 16.56 26.75 -10.09
C ILE A 563 16.54 28.14 -9.46
N SER A 564 17.23 28.31 -8.35
CA SER A 564 17.61 29.62 -7.87
C SER A 564 18.78 30.17 -8.69
N LYS A 565 18.95 31.49 -8.78
CA LYS A 565 19.96 32.13 -9.64
C LYS A 565 21.39 31.88 -9.14
N GLY A 566 22.19 31.06 -9.85
CA GLY A 566 23.62 30.84 -9.53
C GLY A 566 24.30 29.71 -10.32
N LYS A 567 25.64 29.58 -10.23
CA LYS A 567 26.42 28.56 -10.97
C LYS A 567 26.15 27.10 -10.53
N GLU A 568 25.83 26.88 -9.25
CA GLU A 568 25.52 25.54 -8.72
C GLU A 568 24.24 24.99 -9.31
N ASN A 569 23.35 25.85 -9.74
CA ASN A 569 22.02 25.51 -10.22
C ASN A 569 22.00 24.92 -11.63
N LYS A 570 23.05 25.11 -12.42
CA LYS A 570 23.17 24.50 -13.75
C LYS A 570 23.33 22.98 -13.64
N LYS A 571 24.09 22.49 -12.66
CA LYS A 571 24.26 21.05 -12.40
C LYS A 571 22.95 20.44 -11.96
N GLU A 572 22.22 21.09 -11.07
CA GLU A 572 20.91 20.65 -10.58
C GLU A 572 19.88 20.63 -11.73
N ALA A 573 19.90 21.64 -12.61
CA ALA A 573 19.06 21.66 -13.81
C ALA A 573 19.35 20.47 -14.75
N ASP A 574 20.61 20.15 -14.95
CA ASP A 574 21.00 19.03 -15.80
C ASP A 574 20.62 17.68 -15.16
N GLU A 575 20.73 17.54 -13.84
CA GLU A 575 20.24 16.38 -13.09
C GLU A 575 18.72 16.20 -13.24
N ILE A 576 17.93 17.28 -13.11
CA ILE A 576 16.47 17.26 -13.32
C ILE A 576 16.15 16.82 -14.76
N LYS A 577 16.81 17.37 -15.78
CA LYS A 577 16.62 16.98 -17.17
C LYS A 577 16.86 15.49 -17.40
N ILE A 578 17.94 14.96 -16.80
CA ILE A 578 18.27 13.53 -16.90
C ILE A 578 17.15 12.67 -16.29
N LEU A 579 16.62 13.07 -15.12
CA LEU A 579 15.54 12.34 -14.46
C LEU A 579 14.23 12.41 -15.25
N LEU A 580 13.86 13.58 -15.79
CA LEU A 580 12.69 13.74 -16.63
C LEU A 580 12.78 12.88 -17.91
N ASN A 581 13.95 12.88 -18.55
CA ASN A 581 14.18 12.03 -19.73
C ASN A 581 14.08 10.53 -19.40
N LYS A 582 14.61 10.09 -18.26
CA LYS A 582 14.45 8.70 -17.81
C LYS A 582 12.98 8.35 -17.57
N ALA A 583 12.21 9.25 -16.95
CA ALA A 583 10.79 9.03 -16.72
C ALA A 583 10.02 8.92 -18.05
N ARG A 584 10.33 9.74 -19.06
CA ARG A 584 9.71 9.66 -20.39
C ARG A 584 10.04 8.36 -21.13
N VAL A 585 11.28 7.88 -21.03
CA VAL A 585 11.66 6.57 -21.60
C VAL A 585 10.89 5.44 -20.91
N LYS A 586 10.81 5.48 -19.58
CA LYS A 586 10.07 4.48 -18.78
C LYS A 586 8.55 4.53 -19.05
N HIS A 587 8.01 5.67 -19.43
CA HIS A 587 6.58 5.87 -19.66
C HIS A 587 6.00 4.88 -20.71
N LYS A 588 6.77 4.56 -21.76
CA LYS A 588 6.38 3.52 -22.71
C LYS A 588 6.25 2.15 -22.04
N GLU A 589 7.21 1.79 -21.21
CA GLU A 589 7.19 0.52 -20.46
C GLU A 589 6.00 0.45 -19.51
N ASP A 590 5.57 1.57 -18.95
CA ASP A 590 4.43 1.61 -18.02
C ASP A 590 3.12 1.36 -18.76
N PHE A 591 2.95 1.86 -20.00
CA PHE A 591 1.84 1.48 -20.89
C PHE A 591 1.91 0.00 -21.33
N GLU A 592 3.10 -0.52 -21.66
CA GLU A 592 3.27 -1.94 -21.97
C GLU A 592 2.89 -2.85 -20.78
N LYS A 593 3.21 -2.42 -19.53
CA LYS A 593 2.79 -3.12 -18.30
C LYS A 593 1.29 -3.02 -18.06
N GLU A 594 0.68 -1.89 -18.38
CA GLU A 594 -0.78 -1.73 -18.28
C GLU A 594 -1.50 -2.71 -19.21
N ILE A 595 -1.10 -2.78 -20.48
CA ILE A 595 -1.64 -3.74 -21.45
C ILE A 595 -1.47 -5.18 -20.93
N HIS A 596 -0.29 -5.51 -20.43
CA HIS A 596 -0.03 -6.84 -19.85
C HIS A 596 -0.91 -7.12 -18.62
N ARG A 597 -1.09 -6.16 -17.73
CA ARG A 597 -1.96 -6.27 -16.55
C ARG A 597 -3.42 -6.53 -16.92
N VAL A 598 -3.90 -5.87 -17.97
CA VAL A 598 -5.29 -5.99 -18.43
C VAL A 598 -5.55 -7.33 -19.11
N TYR A 599 -4.65 -7.76 -19.98
CA TYR A 599 -4.89 -8.92 -20.86
C TYR A 599 -4.12 -10.19 -20.47
N ASP A 600 -3.26 -10.12 -19.45
CA ASP A 600 -2.36 -11.21 -19.02
C ASP A 600 -1.45 -11.75 -20.14
N ILE A 601 -1.24 -10.95 -21.19
CA ILE A 601 -0.37 -11.22 -22.35
C ILE A 601 0.38 -9.94 -22.68
N LYS A 602 1.65 -10.06 -23.05
CA LYS A 602 2.45 -8.93 -23.53
C LYS A 602 2.04 -8.57 -24.96
N ALA A 603 1.86 -7.28 -25.24
CA ALA A 603 1.75 -6.80 -26.59
C ALA A 603 3.02 -7.16 -27.39
N LYS A 604 2.86 -7.59 -28.65
CA LYS A 604 3.97 -7.80 -29.57
C LYS A 604 4.68 -6.50 -29.88
N GLU A 605 3.92 -5.42 -30.00
CA GLU A 605 4.40 -4.08 -30.30
C GLU A 605 3.42 -3.04 -29.73
N LEU A 606 3.90 -2.04 -29.00
CA LEU A 606 3.18 -0.82 -28.66
C LEU A 606 3.57 0.26 -29.68
N LYS A 607 2.63 0.61 -30.60
CA LYS A 607 2.85 1.58 -31.68
C LYS A 607 2.68 3.01 -31.21
N GLN A 608 1.58 3.28 -30.49
CA GLN A 608 1.24 4.61 -29.98
C GLN A 608 0.58 4.52 -28.62
N TYR A 609 0.81 5.53 -27.79
CA TYR A 609 0.14 5.70 -26.51
C TYR A 609 0.06 7.20 -26.18
N LYS A 610 -1.01 7.61 -25.50
CA LYS A 610 -1.25 9.01 -25.21
C LYS A 610 -2.28 9.18 -24.09
N ILE A 611 -1.97 10.00 -23.11
CA ILE A 611 -2.96 10.54 -22.17
C ILE A 611 -3.65 11.72 -22.86
N THR A 612 -4.96 11.69 -22.96
CA THR A 612 -5.76 12.73 -23.62
C THR A 612 -6.47 13.64 -22.65
N ASN A 613 -6.70 13.15 -21.40
CA ASN A 613 -7.22 13.95 -20.29
C ASN A 613 -6.63 13.45 -18.98
N PHE A 614 -6.03 14.32 -18.18
CA PHE A 614 -5.34 13.97 -16.95
C PHE A 614 -6.27 13.79 -15.74
N GLY A 615 -7.56 14.09 -15.84
CA GLY A 615 -8.53 13.84 -14.77
C GLY A 615 -8.29 14.61 -13.47
N LEU A 616 -7.76 15.83 -13.52
CA LEU A 616 -7.31 16.61 -12.37
C LEU A 616 -8.43 17.41 -11.66
N SER A 617 -9.64 16.89 -11.66
CA SER A 617 -10.78 17.36 -10.86
C SER A 617 -11.69 16.18 -10.54
N GLU A 618 -12.64 16.35 -9.62
CA GLU A 618 -13.60 15.31 -9.26
C GLU A 618 -14.37 14.80 -10.50
N GLU A 619 -14.89 15.72 -11.31
CA GLU A 619 -15.77 15.40 -12.45
C GLU A 619 -15.01 15.00 -13.71
N SER A 620 -13.76 15.44 -13.86
CA SER A 620 -12.96 15.18 -15.07
C SER A 620 -12.53 13.72 -15.13
N PRO A 621 -12.78 13.02 -16.25
CA PRO A 621 -12.25 11.67 -16.44
C PRO A 621 -10.73 11.68 -16.63
N PHE A 622 -10.09 10.56 -16.34
CA PHE A 622 -8.75 10.27 -16.83
C PHE A 622 -8.88 9.43 -18.10
N ASP A 623 -8.44 10.00 -19.22
CA ASP A 623 -8.58 9.40 -20.55
C ASP A 623 -7.22 9.12 -21.17
N PHE A 624 -7.07 7.94 -21.76
CA PHE A 624 -5.89 7.60 -22.54
C PHE A 624 -6.23 6.73 -23.76
N GLU A 625 -5.33 6.70 -24.72
CA GLU A 625 -5.44 5.94 -25.96
C GLU A 625 -4.16 5.14 -26.20
N GLU A 626 -4.33 3.93 -26.74
CA GLU A 626 -3.27 3.00 -27.07
C GLU A 626 -3.50 2.37 -28.43
N GLU A 627 -2.42 2.23 -29.19
CA GLU A 627 -2.41 1.45 -30.43
C GLU A 627 -1.31 0.41 -30.35
N PHE A 628 -1.67 -0.87 -30.41
CA PHE A 628 -0.74 -1.97 -30.25
C PHE A 628 -1.10 -3.18 -31.12
N VAL A 629 -0.12 -4.09 -31.27
CA VAL A 629 -0.30 -5.38 -31.94
C VAL A 629 -0.32 -6.48 -30.89
N MET A 630 -1.36 -7.30 -30.93
CA MET A 630 -1.48 -8.47 -30.07
C MET A 630 -1.34 -9.76 -30.89
N GLU A 631 -0.62 -10.71 -30.32
CA GLU A 631 -0.47 -12.08 -30.81
C GLU A 631 -1.04 -13.05 -29.77
N GLY A 632 -1.59 -14.19 -30.22
CA GLY A 632 -2.09 -15.24 -29.31
C GLY A 632 -3.60 -15.19 -29.05
N TRP A 633 -4.32 -14.16 -29.51
CA TRP A 633 -5.81 -14.13 -29.47
C TRP A 633 -6.49 -14.86 -30.62
N SER A 634 -5.72 -15.29 -31.62
CA SER A 634 -6.21 -16.03 -32.76
C SER A 634 -5.40 -17.31 -32.96
N LYS A 635 -6.06 -18.38 -33.39
CA LYS A 635 -5.45 -19.66 -33.70
C LYS A 635 -5.96 -20.17 -35.04
N ARG A 636 -5.05 -20.67 -35.88
CA ARG A 636 -5.42 -21.24 -37.16
C ARG A 636 -6.04 -22.64 -36.98
N ALA A 637 -7.16 -22.88 -37.65
CA ALA A 637 -7.87 -24.17 -37.68
C ALA A 637 -8.15 -24.53 -39.15
N GLY A 638 -7.17 -25.11 -39.83
CA GLY A 638 -7.21 -25.36 -41.27
C GLY A 638 -7.23 -24.05 -42.07
N ASN A 639 -8.28 -23.80 -42.84
CA ASN A 639 -8.49 -22.55 -43.58
C ASN A 639 -9.24 -21.48 -42.76
N ASN A 640 -9.63 -21.82 -41.53
CA ASN A 640 -10.40 -20.97 -40.62
C ASN A 640 -9.51 -20.44 -39.51
N TYR A 641 -10.04 -19.49 -38.71
CA TYR A 641 -9.41 -19.00 -37.51
C TYR A 641 -10.38 -19.05 -36.33
N ILE A 642 -9.89 -19.46 -35.16
CA ILE A 642 -10.61 -19.35 -33.90
C ILE A 642 -10.06 -18.12 -33.18
N VAL A 643 -10.94 -17.16 -32.88
CA VAL A 643 -10.58 -15.93 -32.17
C VAL A 643 -11.11 -16.00 -30.74
N ASP A 644 -10.25 -15.80 -29.77
CA ASP A 644 -10.58 -15.72 -28.35
C ASP A 644 -11.23 -14.35 -28.05
N ILE A 645 -12.44 -14.10 -28.61
CA ILE A 645 -13.13 -12.80 -28.59
C ILE A 645 -13.46 -12.32 -27.16
N GLY A 646 -13.73 -13.24 -26.26
CA GLY A 646 -14.01 -12.93 -24.87
C GLY A 646 -12.81 -12.34 -24.10
N LYS A 647 -11.59 -12.57 -24.59
CA LYS A 647 -10.37 -11.99 -24.00
C LYS A 647 -10.15 -10.50 -24.34
N LEU A 648 -10.99 -9.92 -25.21
CA LEU A 648 -10.92 -8.50 -25.50
C LEU A 648 -11.39 -7.60 -24.34
N ILE A 649 -12.02 -8.16 -23.31
CA ILE A 649 -12.21 -7.49 -22.02
C ILE A 649 -11.09 -7.88 -21.09
N ALA A 650 -10.85 -7.06 -20.06
CA ALA A 650 -9.87 -7.37 -19.02
C ALA A 650 -10.10 -8.75 -18.42
N SER A 651 -9.03 -9.36 -17.89
CA SER A 651 -9.10 -10.62 -17.16
C SER A 651 -10.18 -10.57 -16.08
N GLN A 652 -11.04 -11.58 -16.01
CA GLN A 652 -12.15 -11.63 -15.07
C GLN A 652 -11.78 -12.37 -13.80
N ILE A 653 -12.42 -12.00 -12.71
CA ILE A 653 -12.23 -12.64 -11.41
C ILE A 653 -12.83 -14.04 -11.47
N SER A 654 -11.97 -15.04 -11.43
CA SER A 654 -12.35 -16.45 -11.29
C SER A 654 -12.31 -16.83 -9.82
N ILE A 655 -13.37 -17.50 -9.35
CA ILE A 655 -13.50 -17.93 -7.96
C ILE A 655 -13.25 -19.43 -7.86
N ASP A 656 -12.20 -19.80 -7.14
CA ASP A 656 -11.81 -21.18 -6.94
C ASP A 656 -12.88 -21.97 -6.16
N LYS A 657 -12.86 -23.28 -6.32
CA LYS A 657 -13.89 -24.17 -5.77
C LYS A 657 -14.02 -24.06 -4.25
N ASP A 658 -12.93 -23.92 -3.54
CA ASP A 658 -12.87 -23.77 -2.08
C ASP A 658 -13.36 -22.39 -1.58
N GLN A 659 -13.30 -21.36 -2.43
CA GLN A 659 -13.74 -20.00 -2.12
C GLN A 659 -15.24 -19.77 -2.42
N ARG A 660 -15.90 -20.74 -3.05
CA ARG A 660 -17.34 -20.62 -3.39
C ARG A 660 -18.24 -20.70 -2.17
N GLN A 661 -17.78 -21.33 -1.09
CA GLN A 661 -18.45 -21.31 0.22
C GLN A 661 -17.76 -20.29 1.11
N ARG A 662 -18.52 -19.30 1.58
CA ARG A 662 -18.00 -18.17 2.35
C ARG A 662 -18.81 -17.94 3.61
N THR A 663 -18.13 -17.83 4.74
CA THR A 663 -18.72 -17.50 6.04
C THR A 663 -18.40 -16.07 6.50
N LYS A 664 -17.49 -15.39 5.82
CA LYS A 664 -17.05 -14.02 6.12
C LYS A 664 -17.69 -13.04 5.15
N ASP A 665 -18.08 -11.87 5.64
CA ASP A 665 -18.64 -10.79 4.84
C ASP A 665 -17.68 -10.31 3.75
N VAL A 666 -18.23 -9.66 2.74
CA VAL A 666 -17.53 -9.18 1.55
C VAL A 666 -17.28 -7.68 1.67
N TYR A 667 -16.03 -7.27 1.67
CA TYR A 667 -15.60 -5.86 1.72
C TYR A 667 -14.98 -5.45 0.39
N MET A 668 -15.80 -5.01 -0.54
CA MET A 668 -15.33 -4.46 -1.81
C MET A 668 -14.86 -3.00 -1.62
N PRO A 669 -13.92 -2.49 -2.43
CA PRO A 669 -13.44 -1.11 -2.29
C PRO A 669 -14.56 -0.08 -2.38
N PHE A 670 -15.33 -0.09 -3.46
CA PHE A 670 -16.43 0.85 -3.74
C PHE A 670 -17.36 0.28 -4.81
N PRO A 671 -18.61 0.78 -4.93
CA PRO A 671 -19.50 0.49 -6.05
C PRO A 671 -18.89 0.99 -7.37
N ARG A 672 -18.98 0.21 -8.44
CA ARG A 672 -18.30 0.54 -9.71
C ARG A 672 -18.90 -0.14 -10.92
N SER A 673 -18.69 0.43 -12.10
CA SER A 673 -19.10 -0.12 -13.39
C SER A 673 -17.95 -0.18 -14.38
N PHE A 674 -17.93 -1.26 -15.14
CA PHE A 674 -17.04 -1.48 -16.27
C PHE A 674 -17.87 -1.64 -17.54
N ASN A 675 -17.63 -0.78 -18.52
CA ASN A 675 -18.35 -0.74 -19.78
C ASN A 675 -17.36 -0.94 -20.92
N TYR A 676 -17.67 -1.87 -21.80
CA TYR A 676 -16.84 -2.13 -22.98
C TYR A 676 -17.71 -2.00 -24.22
N ARG A 677 -17.15 -1.32 -25.23
CA ARG A 677 -17.64 -1.33 -26.59
C ARG A 677 -16.53 -1.86 -27.50
N ILE A 678 -16.73 -3.07 -28.00
CA ILE A 678 -15.76 -3.76 -28.85
C ILE A 678 -16.29 -3.73 -30.28
N GLU A 679 -15.45 -3.30 -31.22
CA GLU A 679 -15.67 -3.36 -32.64
C GLU A 679 -14.62 -4.28 -33.28
N PHE A 680 -15.03 -5.47 -33.66
CA PHE A 680 -14.15 -6.45 -34.31
C PHE A 680 -14.45 -6.48 -35.79
N ILE A 681 -13.44 -6.23 -36.61
CA ILE A 681 -13.57 -6.25 -38.09
C ILE A 681 -13.33 -7.67 -38.58
N VAL A 682 -14.36 -8.28 -39.15
CA VAL A 682 -14.27 -9.58 -39.83
C VAL A 682 -13.49 -9.39 -41.13
N PRO A 683 -12.37 -10.13 -41.33
CA PRO A 683 -11.58 -9.99 -42.57
C PRO A 683 -12.39 -10.33 -43.84
N SER A 684 -12.06 -9.67 -44.93
CA SER A 684 -12.67 -9.99 -46.23
C SER A 684 -12.44 -11.47 -46.59
N GLY A 685 -13.47 -12.15 -47.10
CA GLY A 685 -13.44 -13.58 -47.43
C GLY A 685 -13.69 -14.51 -46.24
N TYR A 686 -14.07 -13.96 -45.07
CA TYR A 686 -14.48 -14.74 -43.91
C TYR A 686 -15.89 -14.33 -43.43
N SER A 687 -16.60 -15.30 -42.87
CA SER A 687 -17.80 -15.08 -42.04
C SER A 687 -17.50 -15.35 -40.60
N ALA A 688 -18.21 -14.70 -39.65
CA ALA A 688 -18.09 -14.94 -38.22
C ALA A 688 -19.25 -15.83 -37.74
N ASP A 689 -18.90 -16.90 -37.01
CA ASP A 689 -19.85 -17.86 -36.48
C ASP A 689 -19.67 -17.96 -34.93
N GLY A 690 -20.73 -18.31 -34.19
CA GLY A 690 -20.72 -18.41 -32.71
C GLY A 690 -21.05 -17.10 -32.00
N ILE A 691 -21.57 -16.08 -32.68
CA ILE A 691 -21.91 -14.76 -32.12
C ILE A 691 -23.02 -14.83 -31.07
N ASP A 692 -24.01 -15.74 -31.24
CA ASP A 692 -25.14 -15.87 -30.31
C ASP A 692 -24.71 -16.15 -28.88
N LYS A 693 -23.60 -16.87 -28.69
CA LYS A 693 -23.03 -17.19 -27.39
C LYS A 693 -22.49 -15.98 -26.62
N LEU A 694 -22.27 -14.86 -27.33
CA LEU A 694 -21.83 -13.61 -26.74
C LEU A 694 -22.97 -12.79 -26.12
N ASN A 695 -24.22 -13.20 -26.30
CA ASN A 695 -25.40 -12.55 -25.71
C ASN A 695 -25.68 -13.18 -24.34
N MET A 696 -25.32 -12.48 -23.28
CA MET A 696 -25.43 -12.96 -21.91
C MET A 696 -26.05 -11.88 -21.01
N SER A 697 -26.87 -12.29 -20.04
CA SER A 697 -27.47 -11.36 -19.09
C SER A 697 -27.71 -12.01 -17.75
N VAL A 698 -27.15 -11.44 -16.69
CA VAL A 698 -27.45 -11.73 -15.29
C VAL A 698 -27.50 -10.41 -14.54
N GLU A 699 -28.55 -10.20 -13.78
CA GLU A 699 -28.75 -9.02 -12.94
C GLU A 699 -29.45 -9.43 -11.64
N ASN A 700 -28.96 -8.89 -10.52
CA ASN A 700 -29.55 -9.07 -9.20
C ASN A 700 -29.25 -7.88 -8.29
N GLU A 701 -29.65 -7.95 -7.02
CA GLU A 701 -29.45 -6.87 -6.05
C GLU A 701 -27.98 -6.57 -5.67
N ALA A 702 -27.01 -7.40 -6.04
CA ALA A 702 -25.59 -7.17 -5.78
C ALA A 702 -24.85 -6.57 -7.00
N GLY A 703 -25.37 -6.78 -8.21
CA GLY A 703 -24.74 -6.30 -9.45
C GLY A 703 -25.25 -7.00 -10.70
N ALA A 704 -24.52 -6.83 -11.78
CA ALA A 704 -24.87 -7.46 -13.06
C ALA A 704 -23.65 -7.72 -13.96
N PHE A 705 -23.86 -8.64 -14.90
CA PHE A 705 -23.10 -8.77 -16.13
C PHE A 705 -24.06 -8.90 -17.31
N LYS A 706 -23.93 -8.01 -18.29
CA LYS A 706 -24.75 -8.00 -19.51
C LYS A 706 -23.86 -7.82 -20.73
N SER A 707 -24.06 -8.61 -21.76
CA SER A 707 -23.40 -8.47 -23.04
C SER A 707 -24.39 -8.64 -24.19
N VAL A 708 -24.23 -7.80 -25.23
CA VAL A 708 -25.04 -7.85 -26.45
C VAL A 708 -24.10 -7.76 -27.64
N ALA A 709 -24.16 -8.74 -28.55
CA ALA A 709 -23.34 -8.81 -29.74
C ALA A 709 -24.22 -8.75 -31.00
N LYS A 710 -23.83 -7.92 -31.98
CA LYS A 710 -24.50 -7.76 -33.27
C LYS A 710 -23.47 -7.69 -34.37
N LEU A 711 -23.69 -8.44 -35.44
CA LEU A 711 -22.91 -8.35 -36.68
C LEU A 711 -23.62 -7.44 -37.66
N ASN A 712 -22.98 -6.35 -38.05
CA ASN A 712 -23.43 -5.40 -39.06
C ASN A 712 -22.42 -5.44 -40.22
N ASP A 713 -22.81 -6.02 -41.36
CA ASP A 713 -21.90 -6.30 -42.46
C ASP A 713 -20.66 -7.10 -42.01
N ASN A 714 -19.49 -6.49 -42.07
CA ASN A 714 -18.24 -7.10 -41.59
C ASN A 714 -17.79 -6.62 -40.20
N LYS A 715 -18.64 -5.87 -39.46
CA LYS A 715 -18.30 -5.33 -38.14
C LYS A 715 -19.13 -6.03 -37.07
N LEU A 716 -18.47 -6.83 -36.24
CA LEU A 716 -19.06 -7.37 -35.01
C LEU A 716 -18.91 -6.32 -33.89
N ILE A 717 -20.06 -5.85 -33.40
CA ILE A 717 -20.14 -4.89 -32.29
C ILE A 717 -20.60 -5.65 -31.08
N ILE A 718 -19.85 -5.51 -29.94
CA ILE A 718 -20.16 -6.14 -28.67
C ILE A 718 -20.19 -5.04 -27.60
N ASP A 719 -21.35 -4.79 -27.03
CA ASP A 719 -21.54 -3.88 -25.90
C ASP A 719 -21.65 -4.69 -24.62
N ILE A 720 -20.82 -4.37 -23.61
CA ILE A 720 -20.76 -5.10 -22.34
C ILE A 720 -20.88 -4.11 -21.19
N ASN A 721 -21.68 -4.47 -20.20
CA ASN A 721 -21.83 -3.72 -18.95
C ASN A 721 -21.73 -4.67 -17.77
N LYS A 722 -20.78 -4.42 -16.87
CA LYS A 722 -20.59 -5.12 -15.59
C LYS A 722 -20.56 -4.12 -14.46
N TYR A 723 -21.35 -4.33 -13.42
CA TYR A 723 -21.33 -3.44 -12.27
C TYR A 723 -21.53 -4.13 -10.93
N TYR A 724 -21.04 -3.47 -9.88
CA TYR A 724 -21.16 -3.82 -8.47
C TYR A 724 -21.91 -2.69 -7.76
N LEU A 725 -23.02 -2.99 -7.10
CA LEU A 725 -23.89 -1.98 -6.50
C LEU A 725 -23.42 -1.50 -5.14
N HIS A 726 -22.72 -2.34 -4.38
CA HIS A 726 -22.34 -2.03 -3.01
C HIS A 726 -20.83 -2.22 -2.79
N SER A 727 -20.31 -1.63 -1.73
CA SER A 727 -18.95 -1.87 -1.22
C SER A 727 -18.91 -2.91 -0.09
N PHE A 728 -20.08 -3.29 0.45
CA PHE A 728 -20.21 -4.29 1.51
C PHE A 728 -21.37 -5.20 1.19
N GLU A 729 -21.16 -6.51 1.34
CA GLU A 729 -22.23 -7.51 1.29
C GLU A 729 -22.08 -8.51 2.43
N PRO A 730 -23.18 -8.87 3.14
CA PRO A 730 -23.15 -9.98 4.07
C PRO A 730 -22.73 -11.28 3.39
N ALA A 731 -22.08 -12.19 4.11
CA ALA A 731 -21.68 -13.50 3.59
C ALA A 731 -22.84 -14.27 2.92
N ALA A 732 -24.07 -14.14 3.43
CA ALA A 732 -25.26 -14.77 2.88
C ALA A 732 -25.59 -14.32 1.43
N LYS A 733 -25.12 -13.14 0.99
CA LYS A 733 -25.28 -12.61 -0.37
C LYS A 733 -24.14 -13.00 -1.33
N TRP A 734 -23.14 -13.72 -0.86
CA TRP A 734 -22.04 -14.19 -1.70
C TRP A 734 -22.50 -14.96 -2.95
N PRO A 735 -23.52 -15.85 -2.90
CA PRO A 735 -24.04 -16.51 -4.09
C PRO A 735 -24.53 -15.57 -5.19
N LEU A 736 -25.07 -14.38 -4.83
CA LEU A 736 -25.52 -13.37 -5.81
C LEU A 736 -24.34 -12.76 -6.57
N LEU A 737 -23.23 -12.48 -5.87
CA LEU A 737 -22.00 -12.03 -6.50
C LEU A 737 -21.43 -13.10 -7.45
N LEU A 738 -21.40 -14.37 -7.01
CA LEU A 738 -20.93 -15.49 -7.82
C LEU A 738 -21.67 -15.60 -9.16
N THR A 739 -22.99 -15.38 -9.20
CA THR A 739 -23.77 -15.56 -10.43
C THR A 739 -23.29 -14.67 -11.56
N PHE A 740 -23.02 -13.39 -11.33
CA PHE A 740 -22.54 -12.49 -12.39
C PHE A 740 -21.02 -12.53 -12.57
N LEU A 741 -20.23 -12.91 -11.55
CA LEU A 741 -18.79 -13.17 -11.71
C LEU A 741 -18.55 -14.39 -12.61
N ASP A 742 -19.28 -15.48 -12.38
CA ASP A 742 -19.23 -16.68 -13.21
C ASP A 742 -19.64 -16.35 -14.66
N LYS A 743 -20.68 -15.53 -14.85
CA LYS A 743 -21.15 -15.12 -16.17
C LYS A 743 -20.10 -14.27 -16.90
N ALA A 744 -19.40 -13.38 -16.18
CA ALA A 744 -18.29 -12.62 -16.74
C ALA A 744 -17.08 -13.51 -17.12
N THR A 745 -16.79 -14.52 -16.30
CA THR A 745 -15.75 -15.52 -16.58
C THR A 745 -16.13 -16.41 -17.78
N GLU A 746 -17.40 -16.83 -17.85
CA GLU A 746 -17.94 -17.57 -19.01
C GLU A 746 -17.79 -16.75 -20.30
N PHE A 747 -18.11 -15.44 -20.28
CA PHE A 747 -17.91 -14.55 -21.43
C PHE A 747 -16.43 -14.45 -21.81
N ASN A 748 -15.53 -14.29 -20.84
CA ASN A 748 -14.09 -14.16 -21.09
C ASN A 748 -13.49 -15.40 -21.77
N GLN A 749 -14.16 -16.55 -21.70
CA GLN A 749 -13.78 -17.81 -22.37
C GLN A 749 -14.39 -17.97 -23.77
N GLN A 750 -15.30 -17.06 -24.22
CA GLN A 750 -15.98 -17.20 -25.47
C GLN A 750 -15.07 -16.99 -26.67
N LYS A 751 -15.35 -17.75 -27.71
CA LYS A 751 -14.63 -17.75 -28.98
C LYS A 751 -15.58 -17.63 -30.13
N ILE A 752 -15.13 -17.00 -31.21
CA ILE A 752 -15.81 -17.00 -32.50
C ILE A 752 -14.96 -17.74 -33.53
N LEU A 753 -15.63 -18.33 -34.52
CA LEU A 753 -14.98 -18.96 -35.64
C LEU A 753 -15.06 -18.01 -36.86
N LEU A 754 -13.92 -17.61 -37.39
CA LEU A 754 -13.81 -16.97 -38.69
C LEU A 754 -13.72 -18.08 -39.74
N LYS A 755 -14.82 -18.33 -40.44
CA LYS A 755 -14.95 -19.37 -41.46
C LYS A 755 -14.66 -18.80 -42.82
N LYS A 756 -13.72 -19.40 -43.55
CA LYS A 756 -13.41 -18.98 -44.92
C LYS A 756 -14.61 -19.21 -45.81
N MET A 757 -15.04 -18.19 -46.56
CA MET A 757 -16.13 -18.25 -47.52
C MET A 757 -15.68 -18.82 -48.88
#